data_f47e74f5da5eab9cac6065b75f7f8f94
#
_entry.id   f47e74f5da5eab9cac6065b75f7f8f94
#
_cell.length_a   1.000
_cell.length_b   1.000
_cell.length_c   1.000
_cell.angle_alpha   90.00
_cell.angle_beta   90.00
_cell.angle_gamma   90.00
#
_symmetry.space_group_name_H-M   'P 1'
#
loop_
_entity.id
_entity.type
_entity.pdbx_description
1 polymer ?
#
loop_
_entity_poly.entity_id
_entity_poly.type
_entity_poly.pdbx_seq_one_letter_code
_entity_poly.pdbx_strand_id
1 'polypeptide(L)'
;MLSAPARTGSEQSDAGRPGPERSGPGWRLWRDPFGVPHMQADDLTALAHGHGYVTGVDRAWHVEVLRHRAEGRSAELVGPDGLDGDHLTLAADVPATARRWWDAASSQDREFFAAYARGISEALAETWPGTPEVRELGLTERAVRPWDPWTPMAVHLDAHLLTGSLPEQLWRRRVRRELGDAWVPVLDAESPAAAGSNAWLVPGELSASGAPLLAADPHRVMEESGPYQPVCLSTPDVRVRGLALVGLPGVPHFGRTESAAWAITAAMTTTEHIADLAVENRDGAWYVATTGERLEHRSVVLRARGSVERACLLRSCAAGFVLPGTPAAEAVLDAAVPGTATTVTVVFPAPTADPARAFSACRELLSARTAGNVMEAVSGWAVPCNDVVAADRDGSCRHTVTGSFLGAAEPSRPLHGITVRANQRPSGPCASAARLACAPPHRARRATQLLDAAVAEHGAVRHEDLLAAQLDTAAPHWPPLLRELFADASPTAVSDPVATVARVGSTGPVRTAPEPDVASRPVGAPSRPADEPSAAGARSGPADAQEPDMASGPVGAPSAAGAASQRKGESRTTNASAEAADSVRAALLNWDGSMAAGSWTASLFAVWRDAFVHELMRTTPLSVLSGPTGMPTVWDPFLHGPGRVGLAVENIVRHGPDLGVDVRWCARTALERVAHEHPGTALPPWGALHVYTPWRSDPALTAADPVPVGGDADCLLAAGTLPGTGPACVRVPAARVLWDLADPAASWWITPDPVARGECTEPPLHRWSRGEMDHALPWVPAGSVGRSGAMGPAGPAGSASSSGGSIDLGALPPLPDQSAPGPRVTLRLVDPGRDAAVIHEWVRAPRARFWGMTGWTPERVREVYEYLDASPTHHAWLLELDGTPMGIFQSYEPHADPVGATYRVEPGDLGVHVLLAPVRTRRPGLTAALGRLIIAQLARCGTRRIVAEPDVSNDRAVARLIATGFELGPTIRLPGKTGQLAFLRVDGLTDSR
;
A
#
# COMPACT_ATOMS: atom_id res chain seq x y z
N MET A 1 -22.64 37.18 -39.02
CA MET A 1 -23.81 37.67 -38.29
C MET A 1 -24.73 36.50 -38.01
N LEU A 2 -24.72 36.03 -36.80
CA LEU A 2 -25.85 35.40 -36.07
C LEU A 2 -25.34 35.22 -34.66
N SER A 3 -25.90 35.99 -33.75
CA SER A 3 -25.61 36.15 -32.35
C SER A 3 -26.10 34.93 -31.55
N ALA A 4 -25.24 34.40 -30.68
CA ALA A 4 -25.62 33.48 -29.58
C ALA A 4 -26.21 34.30 -28.41
N PRO A 5 -27.25 33.83 -27.74
CA PRO A 5 -27.78 34.52 -26.57
C PRO A 5 -26.94 34.27 -25.31
N ALA A 6 -26.72 35.34 -24.56
CA ALA A 6 -26.10 35.34 -23.25
C ALA A 6 -26.92 34.50 -22.25
N ARG A 7 -26.30 33.55 -21.60
CA ARG A 7 -26.83 32.89 -20.39
C ARG A 7 -26.44 33.73 -19.18
N THR A 8 -27.37 34.45 -18.64
CA THR A 8 -27.35 34.94 -17.27
C THR A 8 -28.02 33.84 -16.38
N GLY A 9 -27.28 33.27 -15.49
CA GLY A 9 -27.78 32.39 -14.45
C GLY A 9 -26.71 32.26 -13.40
N SER A 10 -26.91 32.92 -12.27
CA SER A 10 -26.15 32.77 -11.02
C SER A 10 -26.31 31.34 -10.54
N GLU A 11 -25.25 30.50 -10.67
CA GLU A 11 -25.16 29.22 -9.96
C GLU A 11 -24.64 29.51 -8.54
N GLN A 12 -25.56 29.49 -7.60
CA GLN A 12 -25.25 29.33 -6.21
C GLN A 12 -24.65 27.93 -6.02
N SER A 13 -23.44 27.85 -5.51
CA SER A 13 -22.78 26.61 -5.13
C SER A 13 -23.54 25.95 -3.96
N ASP A 14 -24.19 24.85 -4.26
CA ASP A 14 -24.91 23.99 -3.31
C ASP A 14 -23.92 22.96 -2.73
N ALA A 15 -23.18 23.34 -1.70
CA ALA A 15 -22.38 22.41 -0.89
C ALA A 15 -23.32 21.50 -0.09
N GLY A 16 -23.49 20.27 -0.52
CA GLY A 16 -24.32 19.26 0.12
C GLY A 16 -25.20 18.45 -0.81
N ARG A 17 -25.21 18.72 -2.12
CA ARG A 17 -25.89 17.88 -3.11
C ARG A 17 -24.98 16.75 -3.57
N PRO A 18 -25.51 15.50 -3.67
CA PRO A 18 -24.80 14.44 -4.41
C PRO A 18 -24.44 14.98 -5.80
N GLY A 19 -23.24 14.65 -6.28
CA GLY A 19 -22.77 15.05 -7.61
C GLY A 19 -23.79 14.72 -8.71
N PRO A 20 -23.69 15.29 -9.90
CA PRO A 20 -24.72 15.20 -10.93
C PRO A 20 -25.10 13.73 -11.17
N GLU A 21 -26.38 13.43 -11.05
CA GLU A 21 -26.94 12.11 -11.32
C GLU A 21 -26.73 11.78 -12.80
N ARG A 22 -26.06 10.65 -13.07
CA ARG A 22 -25.96 10.10 -14.43
C ARG A 22 -26.88 8.90 -14.56
N SER A 23 -27.42 8.67 -15.73
CA SER A 23 -28.26 7.51 -16.00
C SER A 23 -27.99 6.94 -17.38
N GLY A 24 -28.17 5.65 -17.50
CA GLY A 24 -28.19 4.90 -18.76
C GLY A 24 -29.38 3.95 -18.83
N PRO A 25 -29.43 3.08 -19.84
CA PRO A 25 -30.53 2.13 -20.01
C PRO A 25 -30.65 1.19 -18.78
N GLY A 26 -31.68 1.40 -17.98
CA GLY A 26 -31.98 0.57 -16.80
C GLY A 26 -31.08 0.79 -15.59
N TRP A 27 -30.25 1.86 -15.54
CA TRP A 27 -29.42 2.16 -14.38
C TRP A 27 -29.29 3.65 -14.08
N ARG A 28 -28.99 3.99 -12.82
CA ARG A 28 -28.69 5.33 -12.32
C ARG A 28 -27.45 5.29 -11.45
N LEU A 29 -26.66 6.38 -11.51
CA LEU A 29 -25.42 6.59 -10.77
C LEU A 29 -25.48 7.91 -10.01
N TRP A 30 -25.14 7.90 -8.74
CA TRP A 30 -24.80 9.10 -7.95
C TRP A 30 -23.56 8.81 -7.10
N ARG A 31 -22.98 9.83 -6.52
CA ARG A 31 -21.82 9.69 -5.62
C ARG A 31 -22.14 10.20 -4.24
N ASP A 32 -21.58 9.52 -3.24
CA ASP A 32 -21.63 10.00 -1.86
C ASP A 32 -20.57 11.11 -1.63
N PRO A 33 -20.53 11.74 -0.42
CA PRO A 33 -19.56 12.79 -0.09
C PRO A 33 -18.09 12.35 -0.16
N PHE A 34 -17.82 11.03 -0.12
CA PHE A 34 -16.48 10.47 -0.29
C PHE A 34 -16.15 10.14 -1.76
N GLY A 35 -17.06 10.46 -2.67
CA GLY A 35 -16.92 10.17 -4.10
C GLY A 35 -17.25 8.72 -4.48
N VAL A 36 -17.65 7.87 -3.53
CA VAL A 36 -17.98 6.47 -3.79
C VAL A 36 -19.20 6.39 -4.71
N PRO A 37 -19.12 5.66 -5.84
CA PRO A 37 -20.25 5.51 -6.74
C PRO A 37 -21.32 4.59 -6.15
N HIS A 38 -22.54 5.07 -6.12
CA HIS A 38 -23.74 4.32 -5.82
C HIS A 38 -24.48 4.05 -7.13
N MET A 39 -24.62 2.77 -7.47
CA MET A 39 -25.30 2.30 -8.68
C MET A 39 -26.61 1.61 -8.31
N GLN A 40 -27.69 2.06 -8.91
CA GLN A 40 -29.00 1.40 -8.85
C GLN A 40 -29.42 1.00 -10.24
N ALA A 41 -29.84 -0.25 -10.42
CA ALA A 41 -30.27 -0.78 -11.72
C ALA A 41 -31.52 -1.66 -11.60
N ASP A 42 -32.19 -1.88 -12.73
CA ASP A 42 -33.40 -2.68 -12.81
C ASP A 42 -33.10 -4.18 -12.64
N ASP A 43 -31.93 -4.64 -13.10
CA ASP A 43 -31.47 -6.01 -13.04
C ASP A 43 -29.92 -6.10 -13.01
N LEU A 44 -29.37 -7.32 -12.93
CA LEU A 44 -27.92 -7.56 -12.85
C LEU A 44 -27.19 -7.21 -14.15
N THR A 45 -27.82 -7.30 -15.31
CA THR A 45 -27.21 -6.94 -16.60
C THR A 45 -27.07 -5.41 -16.71
N ALA A 46 -28.11 -4.66 -16.39
CA ALA A 46 -28.05 -3.22 -16.33
C ALA A 46 -27.07 -2.74 -15.23
N LEU A 47 -27.02 -3.44 -14.09
CA LEU A 47 -26.07 -3.17 -13.02
C LEU A 47 -24.62 -3.33 -13.50
N ALA A 48 -24.31 -4.43 -14.18
CA ALA A 48 -22.98 -4.68 -14.73
C ALA A 48 -22.60 -3.61 -15.76
N HIS A 49 -23.52 -3.19 -16.63
CA HIS A 49 -23.29 -2.15 -17.61
C HIS A 49 -22.94 -0.82 -16.93
N GLY A 50 -23.76 -0.37 -15.97
CA GLY A 50 -23.50 0.85 -15.22
C GLY A 50 -22.19 0.76 -14.41
N HIS A 51 -21.89 -0.39 -13.83
CA HIS A 51 -20.62 -0.61 -13.11
C HIS A 51 -19.41 -0.49 -14.06
N GLY A 52 -19.48 -1.11 -15.25
CA GLY A 52 -18.45 -0.93 -16.28
C GLY A 52 -18.28 0.52 -16.71
N TYR A 53 -19.41 1.24 -16.91
CA TYR A 53 -19.39 2.65 -17.27
C TYR A 53 -18.68 3.50 -16.21
N VAL A 54 -19.02 3.37 -14.92
CA VAL A 54 -18.36 4.15 -13.86
C VAL A 54 -16.89 3.80 -13.72
N THR A 55 -16.53 2.53 -13.87
CA THR A 55 -15.12 2.11 -13.85
C THR A 55 -14.32 2.73 -15.00
N GLY A 56 -14.89 2.76 -16.22
CA GLY A 56 -14.29 3.42 -17.37
C GLY A 56 -14.15 4.94 -17.21
N VAL A 57 -15.13 5.60 -16.55
CA VAL A 57 -15.06 7.04 -16.25
C VAL A 57 -13.95 7.33 -15.24
N ASP A 58 -13.89 6.58 -14.15
CA ASP A 58 -12.99 6.87 -13.02
C ASP A 58 -11.55 6.39 -13.27
N ARG A 59 -11.38 5.33 -14.05
CA ARG A 59 -10.14 4.60 -14.22
C ARG A 59 -9.70 4.44 -15.69
N ALA A 60 -10.06 5.40 -16.57
CA ALA A 60 -9.87 5.32 -18.02
C ALA A 60 -8.46 4.87 -18.44
N TRP A 61 -7.40 5.50 -17.92
CA TRP A 61 -6.03 5.10 -18.19
C TRP A 61 -5.74 3.69 -17.67
N HIS A 62 -6.07 3.43 -16.42
CA HIS A 62 -5.77 2.18 -15.75
C HIS A 62 -6.42 0.98 -16.44
N VAL A 63 -7.72 1.06 -16.80
CA VAL A 63 -8.40 -0.05 -17.49
C VAL A 63 -7.80 -0.32 -18.87
N GLU A 64 -7.32 0.70 -19.59
CA GLU A 64 -6.65 0.51 -20.87
C GLU A 64 -5.25 -0.08 -20.74
N VAL A 65 -4.47 0.30 -19.72
CA VAL A 65 -3.19 -0.34 -19.42
C VAL A 65 -3.41 -1.83 -19.10
N LEU A 66 -4.39 -2.14 -18.25
CA LEU A 66 -4.72 -3.53 -17.89
C LEU A 66 -5.18 -4.35 -19.11
N ARG A 67 -6.04 -3.77 -19.97
CA ARG A 67 -6.46 -4.44 -21.21
C ARG A 67 -5.28 -4.71 -22.14
N HIS A 68 -4.42 -3.74 -22.33
CA HIS A 68 -3.26 -3.92 -23.22
C HIS A 68 -2.29 -4.98 -22.67
N ARG A 69 -2.07 -5.05 -21.36
CA ARG A 69 -1.30 -6.13 -20.74
C ARG A 69 -1.94 -7.48 -21.01
N ALA A 70 -3.22 -7.61 -20.70
CA ALA A 70 -3.98 -8.84 -20.88
C ALA A 70 -4.04 -9.33 -22.34
N GLU A 71 -3.87 -8.43 -23.30
CA GLU A 71 -3.78 -8.74 -24.73
C GLU A 71 -2.34 -8.95 -25.22
N GLY A 72 -1.31 -8.78 -24.36
CA GLY A 72 0.11 -8.82 -24.72
C GLY A 72 0.52 -7.67 -25.64
N ARG A 73 0.04 -6.47 -25.36
CA ARG A 73 0.22 -5.25 -26.16
C ARG A 73 0.52 -4.01 -25.29
N SER A 74 0.95 -4.21 -24.05
CA SER A 74 1.18 -3.10 -23.12
C SER A 74 2.25 -2.13 -23.65
N ALA A 75 3.27 -2.64 -24.33
CA ALA A 75 4.32 -1.83 -24.95
C ALA A 75 3.82 -0.77 -25.95
N GLU A 76 2.65 -0.97 -26.55
CA GLU A 76 2.01 0.03 -27.43
C GLU A 76 1.59 1.30 -26.67
N LEU A 77 1.34 1.20 -25.36
CA LEU A 77 1.00 2.33 -24.48
C LEU A 77 2.21 2.81 -23.68
N VAL A 78 2.90 1.89 -22.97
CA VAL A 78 3.92 2.25 -21.98
C VAL A 78 5.34 2.25 -22.54
N GLY A 79 5.54 1.93 -23.84
CA GLY A 79 6.84 1.93 -24.47
C GLY A 79 7.58 0.59 -24.39
N PRO A 80 8.88 0.55 -24.81
CA PRO A 80 9.64 -0.69 -25.00
C PRO A 80 9.79 -1.56 -23.74
N ASP A 81 9.71 -0.98 -22.55
CA ASP A 81 9.82 -1.69 -21.27
C ASP A 81 8.66 -2.70 -21.06
N GLY A 82 7.54 -2.53 -21.76
CA GLY A 82 6.42 -3.47 -21.75
C GLY A 82 6.65 -4.75 -22.57
N LEU A 83 7.65 -4.80 -23.46
CA LEU A 83 7.82 -5.90 -24.43
C LEU A 83 8.04 -7.29 -23.77
N ASP A 84 8.75 -7.35 -22.65
CA ASP A 84 9.01 -8.63 -21.97
C ASP A 84 7.75 -9.14 -21.27
N GLY A 85 6.93 -8.23 -20.70
CA GLY A 85 5.63 -8.56 -20.16
C GLY A 85 4.66 -9.06 -21.23
N ASP A 86 4.58 -8.35 -22.38
CA ASP A 86 3.76 -8.76 -23.53
C ASP A 86 4.16 -10.13 -24.06
N HIS A 87 5.47 -10.42 -24.13
CA HIS A 87 5.96 -11.75 -24.53
C HIS A 87 5.49 -12.84 -23.56
N LEU A 88 5.60 -12.61 -22.26
CA LEU A 88 5.15 -13.54 -21.22
C LEU A 88 3.63 -13.79 -21.30
N THR A 89 2.83 -12.73 -21.38
CA THR A 89 1.36 -12.81 -21.47
C THR A 89 0.91 -13.65 -22.67
N LEU A 90 1.55 -13.44 -23.83
CA LEU A 90 1.24 -14.22 -25.04
C LEU A 90 1.78 -15.65 -24.98
N ALA A 91 2.93 -15.89 -24.36
CA ALA A 91 3.47 -17.24 -24.16
C ALA A 91 2.59 -18.05 -23.22
N ALA A 92 2.08 -17.42 -22.15
CA ALA A 92 1.12 -18.03 -21.21
C ALA A 92 -0.30 -18.18 -21.79
N ASP A 93 -0.53 -17.75 -23.02
CA ASP A 93 -1.79 -17.87 -23.77
C ASP A 93 -3.00 -17.26 -23.03
N VAL A 94 -2.77 -16.13 -22.31
CA VAL A 94 -3.80 -15.46 -21.50
C VAL A 94 -5.05 -15.12 -22.31
N PRO A 95 -4.96 -14.48 -23.50
CA PRO A 95 -6.16 -14.13 -24.26
C PRO A 95 -6.98 -15.35 -24.69
N ALA A 96 -6.32 -16.43 -25.11
CA ALA A 96 -7.04 -17.62 -25.55
C ALA A 96 -7.62 -18.41 -24.36
N THR A 97 -6.93 -18.42 -23.21
CA THR A 97 -7.46 -19.02 -21.98
C THR A 97 -8.71 -18.28 -21.51
N ALA A 98 -8.71 -16.96 -21.50
CA ALA A 98 -9.87 -16.15 -21.15
C ALA A 98 -11.05 -16.38 -22.11
N ARG A 99 -10.78 -16.52 -23.42
CA ARG A 99 -11.83 -16.88 -24.40
C ARG A 99 -12.41 -18.27 -24.15
N ARG A 100 -11.57 -19.26 -23.85
CA ARG A 100 -12.05 -20.64 -23.51
C ARG A 100 -12.96 -20.62 -22.27
N TRP A 101 -12.61 -19.83 -21.25
CA TRP A 101 -13.45 -19.68 -20.05
C TRP A 101 -14.75 -18.93 -20.34
N TRP A 102 -14.68 -17.88 -21.16
CA TRP A 102 -15.85 -17.18 -21.66
C TRP A 102 -16.79 -18.10 -22.42
N ASP A 103 -16.28 -18.91 -23.34
CA ASP A 103 -17.07 -19.84 -24.15
C ASP A 103 -17.75 -20.95 -23.31
N ALA A 104 -17.07 -21.39 -22.24
CA ALA A 104 -17.58 -22.35 -21.27
C ALA A 104 -18.59 -21.75 -20.27
N ALA A 105 -18.55 -20.45 -20.01
CA ALA A 105 -19.36 -19.80 -19.00
C ALA A 105 -20.88 -19.92 -19.28
N SER A 106 -21.68 -19.82 -18.20
CA SER A 106 -23.14 -19.79 -18.31
C SER A 106 -23.62 -18.60 -19.16
N SER A 107 -24.82 -18.68 -19.72
CA SER A 107 -25.41 -17.58 -20.47
C SER A 107 -25.57 -16.32 -19.62
N GLN A 108 -25.91 -16.50 -18.34
CA GLN A 108 -26.05 -15.39 -17.40
C GLN A 108 -24.70 -14.70 -17.10
N ASP A 109 -23.64 -15.49 -16.92
CA ASP A 109 -22.30 -14.93 -16.69
C ASP A 109 -21.80 -14.24 -17.97
N ARG A 110 -22.00 -14.84 -19.16
CA ARG A 110 -21.66 -14.18 -20.42
C ARG A 110 -22.37 -12.86 -20.60
N GLU A 111 -23.66 -12.77 -20.30
CA GLU A 111 -24.43 -11.54 -20.39
C GLU A 111 -23.92 -10.47 -19.41
N PHE A 112 -23.64 -10.89 -18.16
CA PHE A 112 -23.12 -10.02 -17.11
C PHE A 112 -21.76 -9.40 -17.48
N PHE A 113 -20.81 -10.23 -17.93
CA PHE A 113 -19.48 -9.77 -18.36
C PHE A 113 -19.53 -8.92 -19.64
N ALA A 114 -20.37 -9.30 -20.62
CA ALA A 114 -20.55 -8.52 -21.85
C ALA A 114 -21.15 -7.15 -21.57
N ALA A 115 -22.08 -7.04 -20.63
CA ALA A 115 -22.66 -5.77 -20.23
C ALA A 115 -21.60 -4.87 -19.59
N TYR A 116 -20.76 -5.39 -18.69
CA TYR A 116 -19.66 -4.65 -18.08
C TYR A 116 -18.65 -4.14 -19.12
N ALA A 117 -18.23 -5.00 -20.05
CA ALA A 117 -17.30 -4.63 -21.12
C ALA A 117 -17.88 -3.51 -22.02
N ARG A 118 -19.19 -3.57 -22.32
CA ARG A 118 -19.88 -2.48 -23.05
C ARG A 118 -19.86 -1.17 -22.29
N GLY A 119 -20.16 -1.19 -20.96
CA GLY A 119 -20.14 0.00 -20.12
C GLY A 119 -18.76 0.68 -20.11
N ILE A 120 -17.67 -0.11 -19.94
CA ILE A 120 -16.30 0.43 -20.07
C ILE A 120 -16.08 1.05 -21.44
N SER A 121 -16.50 0.36 -22.52
CA SER A 121 -16.28 0.84 -23.89
C SER A 121 -16.96 2.18 -24.15
N GLU A 122 -18.20 2.34 -23.69
CA GLU A 122 -18.96 3.58 -23.80
C GLU A 122 -18.28 4.71 -23.01
N ALA A 123 -17.87 4.44 -21.76
CA ALA A 123 -17.17 5.42 -20.95
C ALA A 123 -15.84 5.88 -21.57
N LEU A 124 -15.06 4.95 -22.10
CA LEU A 124 -13.77 5.27 -22.72
C LEU A 124 -13.96 6.10 -24.01
N ALA A 125 -14.99 5.84 -24.80
CA ALA A 125 -15.30 6.66 -25.98
C ALA A 125 -15.55 8.12 -25.62
N GLU A 126 -16.12 8.39 -24.44
CA GLU A 126 -16.40 9.75 -23.95
C GLU A 126 -15.18 10.38 -23.25
N THR A 127 -14.44 9.60 -22.46
CA THR A 127 -13.48 10.15 -21.49
C THR A 127 -12.02 10.09 -21.93
N TRP A 128 -11.66 9.21 -22.88
CA TRP A 128 -10.28 8.95 -23.25
C TRP A 128 -9.49 10.21 -23.64
N PRO A 129 -9.94 11.08 -24.55
CA PRO A 129 -9.17 12.27 -24.92
C PRO A 129 -8.98 13.26 -23.77
N GLY A 130 -9.89 13.20 -22.77
CA GLY A 130 -9.89 14.05 -21.60
C GLY A 130 -9.04 13.54 -20.44
N THR A 131 -8.54 12.30 -20.52
CA THR A 131 -7.77 11.65 -19.47
C THR A 131 -6.40 12.34 -19.29
N PRO A 132 -5.99 12.72 -18.06
CA PRO A 132 -4.72 13.42 -17.82
C PRO A 132 -3.51 12.68 -18.38
N GLU A 133 -3.37 11.38 -18.10
CA GLU A 133 -2.26 10.53 -18.53
C GLU A 133 -2.19 10.47 -20.08
N VAL A 134 -3.33 10.40 -20.72
CA VAL A 134 -3.43 10.40 -22.20
C VAL A 134 -2.94 11.70 -22.79
N ARG A 135 -3.25 12.83 -22.15
CA ARG A 135 -2.76 14.17 -22.57
C ARG A 135 -1.26 14.32 -22.33
N GLU A 136 -0.81 13.90 -21.14
CA GLU A 136 0.61 13.98 -20.74
C GLU A 136 1.51 13.17 -21.69
N LEU A 137 1.03 11.99 -22.11
CA LEU A 137 1.75 11.12 -23.05
C LEU A 137 1.50 11.45 -24.53
N GLY A 138 0.68 12.46 -24.85
CA GLY A 138 0.37 12.85 -26.22
C GLY A 138 -0.45 11.81 -27.01
N LEU A 139 -1.28 11.02 -26.34
CA LEU A 139 -2.07 9.93 -26.92
C LEU A 139 -3.53 10.29 -27.24
N THR A 140 -3.88 11.57 -27.25
CA THR A 140 -5.26 12.06 -27.42
C THR A 140 -5.92 11.62 -28.72
N GLU A 141 -5.15 11.51 -29.79
CA GLU A 141 -5.62 11.08 -31.12
C GLU A 141 -5.67 9.53 -31.27
N ARG A 142 -5.21 8.79 -30.27
CA ARG A 142 -5.25 7.32 -30.29
C ARG A 142 -6.67 6.84 -30.11
N ALA A 143 -7.20 6.12 -31.11
CA ALA A 143 -8.50 5.48 -31.02
C ALA A 143 -8.50 4.35 -30.00
N VAL A 144 -9.48 4.33 -29.12
CA VAL A 144 -9.73 3.24 -28.18
C VAL A 144 -10.68 2.24 -28.82
N ARG A 145 -10.24 0.98 -28.87
CA ARG A 145 -11.09 -0.13 -29.39
C ARG A 145 -12.06 -0.56 -28.29
N PRO A 146 -13.30 -0.92 -28.63
CA PRO A 146 -14.23 -1.50 -27.65
C PRO A 146 -13.63 -2.74 -26.98
N TRP A 147 -13.97 -2.94 -25.70
CA TRP A 147 -13.61 -4.14 -24.94
C TRP A 147 -14.37 -5.35 -25.44
N ASP A 148 -13.67 -6.44 -25.67
CA ASP A 148 -14.29 -7.74 -25.93
C ASP A 148 -14.97 -8.28 -24.65
N PRO A 149 -16.04 -9.06 -24.73
CA PRO A 149 -16.73 -9.57 -23.54
C PRO A 149 -15.86 -10.45 -22.61
N TRP A 150 -14.83 -11.10 -23.13
CA TRP A 150 -13.88 -11.92 -22.37
C TRP A 150 -12.74 -11.09 -21.76
N THR A 151 -12.55 -9.83 -22.15
CA THR A 151 -11.45 -8.97 -21.71
C THR A 151 -11.36 -8.86 -20.17
N PRO A 152 -12.45 -8.71 -19.40
CA PRO A 152 -12.36 -8.68 -17.94
C PRO A 152 -11.72 -9.94 -17.33
N MET A 153 -11.98 -11.12 -17.90
CA MET A 153 -11.36 -12.37 -17.45
C MET A 153 -9.87 -12.39 -17.76
N ALA A 154 -9.47 -11.89 -18.95
CA ALA A 154 -8.07 -11.81 -19.34
C ALA A 154 -7.28 -10.83 -18.46
N VAL A 155 -7.85 -9.67 -18.14
CA VAL A 155 -7.26 -8.67 -17.22
C VAL A 155 -6.95 -9.30 -15.87
N HIS A 156 -7.88 -10.06 -15.33
CA HIS A 156 -7.70 -10.70 -14.04
C HIS A 156 -6.69 -11.86 -14.10
N LEU A 157 -6.71 -12.66 -15.16
CA LEU A 157 -5.76 -13.76 -15.36
C LEU A 157 -4.32 -13.24 -15.50
N ASP A 158 -4.10 -12.20 -16.30
CA ASP A 158 -2.79 -11.59 -16.52
C ASP A 158 -2.18 -11.04 -15.23
N ALA A 159 -2.98 -10.34 -14.41
CA ALA A 159 -2.53 -9.79 -13.12
C ALA A 159 -1.96 -10.86 -12.18
N HIS A 160 -2.31 -12.14 -12.37
CA HIS A 160 -1.85 -13.24 -11.53
C HIS A 160 -0.67 -14.05 -12.10
N LEU A 161 -0.20 -13.77 -13.30
CA LEU A 161 1.05 -14.35 -13.81
C LEU A 161 2.25 -13.95 -12.95
N LEU A 162 2.31 -12.68 -12.55
CA LEU A 162 3.43 -12.12 -11.78
C LEU A 162 3.18 -12.11 -10.26
N THR A 163 1.92 -12.21 -9.82
CA THR A 163 1.56 -12.21 -8.38
C THR A 163 1.18 -13.59 -7.85
N GLY A 164 1.23 -14.63 -8.71
CA GLY A 164 1.03 -16.04 -8.35
C GLY A 164 2.29 -16.70 -7.82
N SER A 165 2.39 -18.03 -7.92
CA SER A 165 3.52 -18.81 -7.42
C SER A 165 4.71 -18.91 -8.39
N LEU A 166 4.57 -18.46 -9.64
CA LEU A 166 5.61 -18.55 -10.66
C LEU A 166 6.92 -17.81 -10.28
N PRO A 167 6.89 -16.55 -9.82
CA PRO A 167 8.10 -15.86 -9.35
C PRO A 167 8.81 -16.60 -8.21
N GLU A 168 8.03 -17.18 -7.29
CA GLU A 168 8.57 -17.90 -6.13
C GLU A 168 9.28 -19.19 -6.55
N GLN A 169 8.73 -19.90 -7.53
CA GLN A 169 9.35 -21.09 -8.05
C GLN A 169 10.63 -20.76 -8.83
N LEU A 170 10.65 -19.67 -9.60
CA LEU A 170 11.85 -19.18 -10.28
C LEU A 170 12.94 -18.76 -9.29
N TRP A 171 12.57 -18.08 -8.20
CA TRP A 171 13.49 -17.76 -7.12
C TRP A 171 14.10 -19.01 -6.48
N ARG A 172 13.30 -19.99 -6.09
CA ARG A 172 13.79 -21.26 -5.52
C ARG A 172 14.70 -22.00 -6.48
N ARG A 173 14.42 -21.97 -7.79
CA ARG A 173 15.29 -22.54 -8.81
C ARG A 173 16.63 -21.83 -8.89
N ARG A 174 16.61 -20.49 -8.84
CA ARG A 174 17.85 -19.68 -8.79
C ARG A 174 18.68 -20.02 -7.56
N VAL A 175 18.08 -20.04 -6.39
CA VAL A 175 18.75 -20.39 -5.13
C VAL A 175 19.35 -21.80 -5.20
N ARG A 176 18.58 -22.78 -5.67
CA ARG A 176 19.06 -24.17 -5.81
C ARG A 176 20.26 -24.27 -6.74
N ARG A 177 20.19 -23.58 -7.87
CA ARG A 177 21.27 -23.59 -8.87
C ARG A 177 22.55 -22.93 -8.34
N GLU A 178 22.42 -21.81 -7.66
CA GLU A 178 23.55 -20.96 -7.26
C GLU A 178 24.13 -21.33 -5.89
N LEU A 179 23.30 -21.81 -4.96
CA LEU A 179 23.68 -22.08 -3.58
C LEU A 179 23.44 -23.53 -3.13
N GLY A 180 22.60 -24.28 -3.85
CA GLY A 180 22.22 -25.65 -3.50
C GLY A 180 20.93 -25.77 -2.68
N ASP A 181 20.45 -27.01 -2.53
CA ASP A 181 19.14 -27.30 -1.91
C ASP A 181 19.01 -26.86 -0.44
N ALA A 182 20.12 -26.88 0.31
CA ALA A 182 20.12 -26.49 1.73
C ALA A 182 19.71 -25.02 1.95
N TRP A 183 19.94 -24.16 0.98
CA TRP A 183 19.60 -22.75 1.04
C TRP A 183 18.12 -22.45 0.71
N VAL A 184 17.44 -23.36 0.01
CA VAL A 184 16.07 -23.12 -0.44
C VAL A 184 15.12 -22.84 0.73
N PRO A 185 15.08 -23.62 1.82
CA PRO A 185 14.20 -23.31 2.96
C PRO A 185 14.60 -22.04 3.72
N VAL A 186 15.90 -21.67 3.70
CA VAL A 186 16.41 -20.47 4.38
C VAL A 186 15.99 -19.20 3.66
N LEU A 187 15.98 -19.24 2.32
CA LEU A 187 15.61 -18.10 1.49
C LEU A 187 14.14 -18.16 0.99
N ASP A 188 13.32 -19.06 1.56
CA ASP A 188 11.88 -19.17 1.29
C ASP A 188 11.11 -18.19 2.18
N ALA A 189 11.11 -16.92 1.81
CA ALA A 189 10.41 -15.84 2.49
C ALA A 189 9.34 -15.24 1.57
N GLU A 190 8.35 -14.55 2.16
CA GLU A 190 7.32 -13.82 1.42
C GLU A 190 7.98 -12.88 0.38
N SER A 191 7.51 -12.93 -0.87
CA SER A 191 8.05 -12.09 -1.94
C SER A 191 7.71 -10.61 -1.71
N PRO A 192 8.61 -9.69 -2.08
CA PRO A 192 8.32 -8.27 -2.02
C PRO A 192 7.15 -7.85 -2.92
N ALA A 193 7.01 -8.53 -4.05
CA ALA A 193 5.94 -8.26 -5.01
C ALA A 193 4.75 -9.22 -4.88
N ALA A 194 4.81 -10.21 -3.96
CA ALA A 194 3.68 -11.10 -3.71
C ALA A 194 2.48 -10.35 -3.15
N ALA A 195 1.30 -10.84 -3.48
CA ALA A 195 0.06 -10.41 -2.86
C ALA A 195 0.03 -10.85 -1.39
N GLY A 196 0.25 -9.92 -0.46
CA GLY A 196 0.03 -10.11 0.96
C GLY A 196 -1.38 -9.66 1.37
N SER A 197 -1.82 -10.04 2.56
CA SER A 197 -3.09 -9.55 3.12
C SER A 197 -3.19 -9.89 4.60
N ASN A 198 -4.03 -9.15 5.34
CA ASN A 198 -4.58 -9.59 6.60
C ASN A 198 -6.10 -9.74 6.48
N ALA A 199 -6.68 -10.69 7.21
CA ALA A 199 -8.12 -10.79 7.42
C ALA A 199 -8.40 -11.34 8.81
N TRP A 200 -9.31 -10.70 9.53
CA TRP A 200 -9.73 -11.08 10.87
C TRP A 200 -11.25 -11.22 10.94
N LEU A 201 -11.71 -12.32 11.49
CA LEU A 201 -13.10 -12.58 11.72
C LEU A 201 -13.32 -12.77 13.23
N VAL A 202 -14.18 -11.94 13.80
CA VAL A 202 -14.61 -11.98 15.19
C VAL A 202 -16.06 -12.46 15.21
N PRO A 203 -16.40 -13.60 15.82
CA PRO A 203 -17.76 -14.07 15.89
C PRO A 203 -18.61 -13.19 16.84
N GLY A 204 -19.94 -13.24 16.68
CA GLY A 204 -20.86 -12.33 17.37
C GLY A 204 -20.78 -12.37 18.89
N GLU A 205 -20.48 -13.53 19.48
CA GLU A 205 -20.34 -13.68 20.95
C GLU A 205 -19.11 -12.99 21.54
N LEU A 206 -18.13 -12.63 20.68
CA LEU A 206 -16.91 -11.90 21.07
C LEU A 206 -16.88 -10.47 20.48
N SER A 207 -17.93 -10.06 19.81
CA SER A 207 -18.07 -8.75 19.17
C SER A 207 -18.92 -7.81 20.04
N ALA A 208 -18.53 -6.55 20.14
CA ALA A 208 -19.27 -5.53 20.85
C ALA A 208 -20.65 -5.21 20.20
N SER A 209 -20.79 -5.43 18.89
CA SER A 209 -22.07 -5.26 18.18
C SER A 209 -23.02 -6.44 18.33
N GLY A 210 -22.57 -7.58 18.89
CA GLY A 210 -23.36 -8.81 19.04
C GLY A 210 -23.56 -9.61 17.74
N ALA A 211 -23.00 -9.13 16.62
CA ALA A 211 -22.94 -9.85 15.35
C ALA A 211 -21.49 -9.98 14.89
N PRO A 212 -21.17 -10.86 13.94
CA PRO A 212 -19.80 -11.00 13.47
C PRO A 212 -19.22 -9.68 12.91
N LEU A 213 -17.94 -9.43 13.24
CA LEU A 213 -17.13 -8.37 12.62
C LEU A 213 -16.07 -9.02 11.72
N LEU A 214 -15.86 -8.44 10.55
CA LEU A 214 -14.84 -8.89 9.61
C LEU A 214 -14.01 -7.70 9.16
N ALA A 215 -12.71 -7.70 9.49
CA ALA A 215 -11.76 -6.68 9.04
C ALA A 215 -10.75 -7.29 8.09
N ALA A 216 -10.31 -6.54 7.08
CA ALA A 216 -9.28 -6.99 6.16
C ALA A 216 -8.53 -5.82 5.53
N ASP A 217 -7.28 -6.08 5.12
CA ASP A 217 -6.41 -5.18 4.41
C ASP A 217 -5.50 -5.95 3.44
N PRO A 218 -5.75 -5.88 2.13
CA PRO A 218 -4.88 -6.48 1.12
C PRO A 218 -3.62 -5.64 0.93
N HIS A 219 -2.45 -6.29 0.90
CA HIS A 219 -1.16 -5.63 0.69
C HIS A 219 -0.72 -5.80 -0.76
N ARG A 220 -0.35 -4.69 -1.42
CA ARG A 220 0.05 -4.69 -2.83
C ARG A 220 1.18 -3.69 -3.09
N VAL A 221 1.98 -3.98 -4.10
CA VAL A 221 2.64 -2.92 -4.85
C VAL A 221 1.53 -2.19 -5.61
N MET A 222 1.39 -0.90 -5.35
CA MET A 222 0.31 -0.11 -5.93
C MET A 222 0.78 0.55 -7.21
N GLU A 223 0.06 0.28 -8.28
CA GLU A 223 0.26 0.90 -9.57
C GLU A 223 -0.93 1.80 -9.89
N GLU A 224 -0.66 2.94 -10.45
CA GLU A 224 -1.67 3.94 -10.87
C GLU A 224 -2.60 4.30 -9.71
N SER A 225 -3.90 4.15 -9.96
CA SER A 225 -4.96 4.41 -8.97
C SER A 225 -5.27 3.19 -8.07
N GLY A 226 -4.37 2.22 -8.00
CA GLY A 226 -4.56 0.99 -7.23
C GLY A 226 -5.59 0.01 -7.80
N PRO A 227 -5.56 -1.25 -7.31
CA PRO A 227 -6.37 -2.34 -7.89
C PRO A 227 -7.84 -2.29 -7.47
N TYR A 228 -8.21 -1.50 -6.48
CA TYR A 228 -9.55 -1.51 -5.90
C TYR A 228 -10.30 -0.19 -6.11
N GLN A 229 -11.59 -0.30 -6.41
CA GLN A 229 -12.54 0.80 -6.45
C GLN A 229 -13.69 0.48 -5.45
N PRO A 230 -13.89 1.28 -4.39
CA PRO A 230 -15.07 1.18 -3.56
C PRO A 230 -16.35 1.42 -4.37
N VAL A 231 -17.35 0.54 -4.23
CA VAL A 231 -18.63 0.64 -4.96
C VAL A 231 -19.80 0.22 -4.09
N CYS A 232 -20.97 0.84 -4.36
CA CYS A 232 -22.25 0.42 -3.84
C CYS A 232 -23.17 0.04 -5.02
N LEU A 233 -23.54 -1.23 -5.12
CA LEU A 233 -24.28 -1.80 -6.24
C LEU A 233 -25.66 -2.30 -5.76
N SER A 234 -26.75 -1.95 -6.46
CA SER A 234 -28.09 -2.37 -6.08
C SER A 234 -29.01 -2.63 -7.26
N THR A 235 -29.90 -3.62 -7.06
CA THR A 235 -31.12 -3.85 -7.82
C THR A 235 -32.28 -3.98 -6.83
N PRO A 236 -33.53 -4.20 -7.27
CA PRO A 236 -34.62 -4.47 -6.33
C PRO A 236 -34.33 -5.62 -5.35
N ASP A 237 -33.57 -6.65 -5.80
CA ASP A 237 -33.32 -7.88 -5.04
C ASP A 237 -31.92 -7.97 -4.45
N VAL A 238 -31.00 -7.08 -4.85
CA VAL A 238 -29.59 -7.09 -4.50
C VAL A 238 -29.16 -5.77 -3.93
N ARG A 239 -28.42 -5.81 -2.81
CA ARG A 239 -27.70 -4.67 -2.26
C ARG A 239 -26.35 -5.14 -1.77
N VAL A 240 -25.30 -4.72 -2.44
CA VAL A 240 -23.91 -5.06 -2.09
C VAL A 240 -23.04 -3.82 -2.11
N ARG A 241 -22.12 -3.77 -1.20
CA ARG A 241 -21.00 -2.80 -1.18
C ARG A 241 -19.69 -3.54 -1.01
N GLY A 242 -18.65 -3.00 -1.57
CA GLY A 242 -17.34 -3.64 -1.46
C GLY A 242 -16.29 -2.99 -2.35
N LEU A 243 -15.16 -3.65 -2.44
CA LEU A 243 -14.03 -3.25 -3.25
C LEU A 243 -14.09 -4.03 -4.57
N ALA A 244 -14.52 -3.35 -5.63
CA ALA A 244 -14.43 -3.90 -6.98
C ALA A 244 -12.97 -3.90 -7.44
N LEU A 245 -12.59 -4.96 -8.17
CA LEU A 245 -11.31 -4.97 -8.89
C LEU A 245 -11.46 -4.16 -10.18
N VAL A 246 -10.53 -3.25 -10.42
CA VAL A 246 -10.53 -2.46 -11.65
C VAL A 246 -10.42 -3.39 -12.86
N GLY A 247 -11.39 -3.30 -13.76
CA GLY A 247 -11.46 -4.15 -14.96
C GLY A 247 -12.22 -5.47 -14.77
N LEU A 248 -12.80 -5.74 -13.57
CA LEU A 248 -13.59 -6.94 -13.30
C LEU A 248 -14.96 -6.57 -12.69
N PRO A 249 -16.10 -7.14 -13.17
CA PRO A 249 -17.40 -6.83 -12.60
C PRO A 249 -17.61 -7.45 -11.20
N GLY A 250 -18.46 -6.82 -10.40
CA GLY A 250 -18.79 -7.31 -9.06
C GLY A 250 -17.74 -6.97 -8.00
N VAL A 251 -17.82 -7.64 -6.85
CA VAL A 251 -16.94 -7.42 -5.69
C VAL A 251 -16.41 -8.75 -5.13
N PRO A 252 -15.63 -9.51 -5.91
CA PRO A 252 -15.31 -10.90 -5.58
C PRO A 252 -14.38 -11.06 -4.36
N HIS A 253 -13.57 -10.06 -4.02
CA HIS A 253 -12.55 -10.17 -2.97
C HIS A 253 -13.01 -9.68 -1.60
N PHE A 254 -13.58 -8.50 -1.52
CA PHE A 254 -13.99 -7.85 -0.26
C PHE A 254 -15.37 -7.23 -0.45
N GLY A 255 -16.36 -7.79 0.18
CA GLY A 255 -17.71 -7.29 0.01
C GLY A 255 -18.62 -7.68 1.15
N ARG A 256 -19.76 -6.98 1.19
CA ARG A 256 -20.87 -7.34 2.04
C ARG A 256 -22.20 -7.06 1.35
N THR A 257 -23.14 -7.94 1.57
CA THR A 257 -24.57 -7.71 1.34
C THR A 257 -25.23 -7.18 2.62
N GLU A 258 -26.54 -7.14 2.69
CA GLU A 258 -27.24 -6.81 3.94
C GLU A 258 -27.03 -7.87 5.03
N SER A 259 -26.78 -9.11 4.68
CA SER A 259 -26.77 -10.25 5.60
C SER A 259 -25.49 -11.10 5.62
N ALA A 260 -24.62 -10.99 4.63
CA ALA A 260 -23.35 -11.73 4.59
C ALA A 260 -22.18 -10.82 4.23
N ALA A 261 -20.97 -11.15 4.72
CA ALA A 261 -19.73 -10.46 4.37
C ALA A 261 -18.62 -11.47 4.10
N TRP A 262 -17.66 -11.06 3.26
CA TRP A 262 -16.50 -11.88 2.93
C TRP A 262 -15.25 -11.03 2.75
N ALA A 263 -14.11 -11.69 2.98
CA ALA A 263 -12.78 -11.19 2.70
C ALA A 263 -11.85 -12.34 2.30
N ILE A 264 -10.79 -11.98 1.60
CA ILE A 264 -9.78 -12.95 1.16
C ILE A 264 -8.40 -12.58 1.69
N THR A 265 -7.54 -13.61 1.78
CA THR A 265 -6.08 -13.43 1.79
C THR A 265 -5.46 -14.34 0.75
N ALA A 266 -4.27 -14.01 0.23
CA ALA A 266 -3.55 -14.91 -0.66
C ALA A 266 -3.25 -16.23 0.05
N ALA A 267 -3.62 -17.35 -0.58
CA ALA A 267 -3.47 -18.69 0.02
C ALA A 267 -2.03 -19.23 -0.07
N MET A 268 -1.13 -18.55 -0.78
CA MET A 268 0.27 -18.94 -0.96
C MET A 268 0.44 -20.37 -1.50
N THR A 269 -0.51 -20.83 -2.32
CA THR A 269 -0.50 -22.17 -2.92
C THR A 269 0.29 -22.19 -4.22
N THR A 270 0.72 -23.39 -4.62
CA THR A 270 1.42 -23.60 -5.90
C THR A 270 0.40 -23.73 -7.04
N THR A 271 0.41 -22.77 -7.96
CA THR A 271 -0.54 -22.65 -9.06
C THR A 271 -0.03 -23.22 -10.39
N GLU A 272 1.24 -23.56 -10.48
CA GLU A 272 1.86 -24.21 -11.63
C GLU A 272 3.02 -25.12 -11.20
N HIS A 273 3.43 -26.00 -12.12
CA HIS A 273 4.68 -26.76 -12.02
C HIS A 273 5.67 -26.25 -13.07
N ILE A 274 6.95 -26.12 -12.69
CA ILE A 274 8.01 -25.72 -13.60
C ILE A 274 8.99 -26.86 -13.77
N ALA A 275 9.31 -27.22 -15.02
CA ALA A 275 10.30 -28.23 -15.32
C ALA A 275 11.28 -27.78 -16.41
N ASP A 276 12.52 -28.24 -16.32
CA ASP A 276 13.50 -28.12 -17.38
C ASP A 276 13.41 -29.35 -18.27
N LEU A 277 13.07 -29.14 -19.55
CA LEU A 277 12.97 -30.19 -20.53
C LEU A 277 14.14 -30.11 -21.51
N ALA A 278 14.85 -31.22 -21.68
CA ALA A 278 15.81 -31.37 -22.78
C ALA A 278 15.01 -31.43 -24.08
N VAL A 279 15.41 -30.61 -25.04
CA VAL A 279 14.79 -30.57 -26.39
C VAL A 279 15.85 -30.72 -27.48
N GLU A 280 15.46 -31.36 -28.55
CA GLU A 280 16.29 -31.63 -29.74
C GLU A 280 15.63 -31.01 -30.97
N ASN A 281 16.43 -30.35 -31.80
CA ASN A 281 15.98 -29.90 -33.11
C ASN A 281 16.12 -31.04 -34.14
N ARG A 282 15.01 -31.47 -34.71
CA ARG A 282 14.92 -32.44 -35.78
C ARG A 282 14.27 -31.75 -36.99
N ASP A 283 15.02 -31.61 -38.06
CA ASP A 283 14.55 -31.04 -39.34
C ASP A 283 13.88 -29.65 -39.20
N GLY A 284 14.40 -28.82 -38.33
CA GLY A 284 13.88 -27.45 -38.09
C GLY A 284 12.73 -27.34 -37.09
N ALA A 285 12.35 -28.46 -36.45
CA ALA A 285 11.33 -28.51 -35.40
C ALA A 285 11.94 -29.02 -34.10
N TRP A 286 11.50 -28.43 -32.96
CA TRP A 286 11.92 -28.83 -31.62
C TRP A 286 11.05 -29.94 -31.07
N TYR A 287 11.67 -30.94 -30.47
CA TYR A 287 11.03 -32.08 -29.83
C TYR A 287 11.55 -32.27 -28.41
N VAL A 288 10.67 -32.58 -27.47
CA VAL A 288 11.05 -32.99 -26.11
C VAL A 288 11.82 -34.31 -26.20
N ALA A 289 13.08 -34.31 -25.76
CA ALA A 289 13.97 -35.46 -25.96
C ALA A 289 13.48 -36.76 -25.32
N THR A 290 12.80 -36.66 -24.17
CA THR A 290 12.31 -37.83 -23.39
C THR A 290 11.01 -38.42 -23.92
N THR A 291 10.09 -37.59 -24.43
CA THR A 291 8.75 -38.01 -24.86
C THR A 291 8.61 -38.10 -26.38
N GLY A 292 9.49 -37.41 -27.12
CA GLY A 292 9.34 -37.25 -28.57
C GLY A 292 8.20 -36.29 -28.96
N GLU A 293 7.58 -35.63 -28.02
CA GLU A 293 6.55 -34.61 -28.25
C GLU A 293 7.12 -33.42 -29.00
N ARG A 294 6.46 -32.99 -30.06
CA ARG A 294 6.83 -31.79 -30.81
C ARG A 294 6.42 -30.54 -30.05
N LEU A 295 7.32 -29.55 -29.91
CA LEU A 295 6.92 -28.23 -29.47
C LEU A 295 6.19 -27.50 -30.60
N GLU A 296 5.00 -27.08 -30.32
CA GLU A 296 4.27 -26.17 -31.20
C GLU A 296 4.85 -24.78 -31.12
N HIS A 297 4.77 -24.01 -32.20
CA HIS A 297 5.25 -22.63 -32.22
C HIS A 297 4.29 -21.70 -32.97
N ARG A 298 4.24 -20.44 -32.52
CA ARG A 298 3.46 -19.37 -33.13
C ARG A 298 4.32 -18.11 -33.23
N SER A 299 4.48 -17.57 -34.43
CA SER A 299 5.18 -16.30 -34.64
C SER A 299 4.27 -15.13 -34.25
N VAL A 300 4.82 -14.18 -33.52
CA VAL A 300 4.17 -12.92 -33.16
C VAL A 300 5.13 -11.75 -33.37
N VAL A 301 4.57 -10.57 -33.62
CA VAL A 301 5.32 -9.32 -33.67
C VAL A 301 4.79 -8.42 -32.56
N LEU A 302 5.60 -8.19 -31.53
CA LEU A 302 5.33 -7.24 -30.47
C LEU A 302 5.67 -5.83 -30.97
N ARG A 303 4.80 -4.88 -30.64
CA ARG A 303 4.97 -3.47 -31.03
C ARG A 303 5.03 -2.58 -29.81
N ALA A 304 5.98 -1.66 -29.81
CA ALA A 304 6.08 -0.67 -28.75
C ALA A 304 5.83 0.75 -29.29
N ARG A 305 5.36 1.64 -28.42
CA ARG A 305 5.29 3.07 -28.69
C ARG A 305 6.68 3.57 -29.14
N GLY A 306 6.74 4.40 -30.16
CA GLY A 306 7.99 4.87 -30.74
C GLY A 306 8.51 3.99 -31.91
N SER A 307 7.64 3.17 -32.48
CA SER A 307 7.92 2.35 -33.69
C SER A 307 8.98 1.25 -33.50
N VAL A 308 9.12 0.74 -32.28
CA VAL A 308 9.95 -0.43 -31.99
C VAL A 308 9.12 -1.70 -32.21
N GLU A 309 9.68 -2.65 -32.99
CA GLU A 309 9.07 -3.95 -33.20
C GLU A 309 10.04 -5.07 -32.77
N ARG A 310 9.50 -6.14 -32.18
CA ARG A 310 10.24 -7.34 -31.82
C ARG A 310 9.48 -8.59 -32.31
N ALA A 311 10.06 -9.32 -33.22
CA ALA A 311 9.55 -10.62 -33.62
C ALA A 311 9.90 -11.66 -32.55
N CYS A 312 8.94 -12.50 -32.16
CA CYS A 312 9.10 -13.57 -31.17
C CYS A 312 8.47 -14.87 -31.68
N LEU A 313 9.03 -16.01 -31.29
CA LEU A 313 8.45 -17.33 -31.46
C LEU A 313 7.96 -17.83 -30.11
N LEU A 314 6.66 -17.83 -29.92
CA LEU A 314 6.02 -18.49 -28.76
C LEU A 314 6.09 -19.99 -28.95
N ARG A 315 6.49 -20.74 -27.90
CA ARG A 315 6.59 -22.20 -27.95
C ARG A 315 5.77 -22.83 -26.84
N SER A 316 5.12 -23.94 -27.15
CA SER A 316 4.28 -24.67 -26.17
C SER A 316 4.33 -26.16 -26.43
N CYS A 317 3.98 -26.93 -25.42
CA CYS A 317 3.66 -28.33 -25.48
C CYS A 317 2.19 -28.57 -25.08
N ALA A 318 1.66 -29.78 -25.16
CA ALA A 318 0.24 -30.05 -24.93
C ALA A 318 -0.28 -29.56 -23.57
N ALA A 319 0.54 -29.57 -22.54
CA ALA A 319 0.14 -29.23 -21.16
C ALA A 319 0.74 -27.95 -20.62
N GLY A 320 1.61 -27.25 -21.37
CA GLY A 320 2.30 -26.07 -20.83
C GLY A 320 2.95 -25.19 -21.91
N PHE A 321 3.53 -24.08 -21.48
CA PHE A 321 4.21 -23.14 -22.34
C PHE A 321 5.71 -23.04 -21.97
N VAL A 322 6.55 -22.79 -22.98
CA VAL A 322 7.97 -22.50 -22.76
C VAL A 322 8.08 -21.08 -22.21
N LEU A 323 8.71 -20.96 -21.05
CA LEU A 323 8.94 -19.67 -20.40
C LEU A 323 9.87 -18.83 -21.29
N PRO A 324 9.49 -17.62 -21.68
CA PRO A 324 10.35 -16.74 -22.47
C PRO A 324 11.70 -16.51 -21.81
N GLY A 325 12.76 -16.65 -22.61
CA GLY A 325 14.13 -16.32 -22.23
C GLY A 325 14.51 -14.86 -22.55
N THR A 326 15.77 -14.50 -22.29
CA THR A 326 16.33 -13.24 -22.80
C THR A 326 16.34 -13.26 -24.33
N PRO A 327 16.35 -12.11 -25.02
CA PRO A 327 16.47 -12.06 -26.49
C PRO A 327 17.65 -12.87 -27.04
N ALA A 328 18.75 -12.94 -26.30
CA ALA A 328 19.93 -13.74 -26.70
C ALA A 328 19.66 -15.26 -26.59
N ALA A 329 18.94 -15.71 -25.53
CA ALA A 329 18.55 -17.10 -25.36
C ALA A 329 17.52 -17.52 -26.42
N GLU A 330 16.55 -16.67 -26.72
CA GLU A 330 15.56 -16.91 -27.78
C GLU A 330 16.26 -17.02 -29.17
N ALA A 331 17.23 -16.14 -29.48
CA ALA A 331 17.95 -16.20 -30.72
C ALA A 331 18.68 -17.53 -30.94
N VAL A 332 19.17 -18.19 -29.88
CA VAL A 332 19.76 -19.53 -29.95
C VAL A 332 18.70 -20.59 -30.33
N LEU A 333 17.51 -20.49 -29.77
CA LEU A 333 16.40 -21.38 -30.09
C LEU A 333 15.88 -21.15 -31.52
N ASP A 334 15.90 -19.90 -32.00
CA ASP A 334 15.41 -19.51 -33.32
C ASP A 334 16.40 -19.89 -34.43
N ALA A 335 17.71 -19.80 -34.16
CA ALA A 335 18.76 -20.13 -35.11
C ALA A 335 19.09 -21.63 -35.20
N ALA A 336 18.33 -22.49 -34.55
CA ALA A 336 18.61 -23.89 -34.36
C ALA A 336 18.87 -24.66 -35.66
N VAL A 337 20.05 -25.25 -35.72
CA VAL A 337 20.47 -26.19 -36.77
C VAL A 337 19.97 -27.58 -36.42
N PRO A 338 19.52 -28.41 -37.40
CA PRO A 338 19.21 -29.81 -37.15
C PRO A 338 20.33 -30.55 -36.39
N GLY A 339 19.93 -31.31 -35.36
CA GLY A 339 20.86 -32.00 -34.44
C GLY A 339 21.30 -31.17 -33.21
N THR A 340 20.87 -29.91 -33.10
CA THR A 340 21.12 -29.13 -31.87
C THR A 340 20.24 -29.66 -30.75
N ALA A 341 20.82 -29.80 -29.55
CA ALA A 341 20.10 -30.10 -28.30
C ALA A 341 20.29 -28.98 -27.29
N THR A 342 19.25 -28.62 -26.56
CA THR A 342 19.30 -27.62 -25.50
C THR A 342 18.25 -27.94 -24.41
N THR A 343 18.15 -27.09 -23.42
CA THR A 343 17.13 -27.21 -22.35
C THR A 343 16.25 -25.98 -22.36
N VAL A 344 14.95 -26.17 -22.28
CA VAL A 344 13.95 -25.12 -22.12
C VAL A 344 13.21 -25.27 -20.79
N THR A 345 12.84 -24.15 -20.18
CA THR A 345 11.99 -24.17 -19.00
C THR A 345 10.54 -24.13 -19.44
N VAL A 346 9.76 -25.10 -19.00
CA VAL A 346 8.32 -25.20 -19.31
C VAL A 346 7.50 -24.98 -18.04
N VAL A 347 6.47 -24.18 -18.17
CA VAL A 347 5.49 -23.90 -17.12
C VAL A 347 4.23 -24.70 -17.44
N PHE A 348 3.77 -25.48 -16.47
CA PHE A 348 2.57 -26.30 -16.53
C PHE A 348 1.54 -25.73 -15.54
N PRO A 349 0.58 -24.90 -15.96
CA PRO A 349 -0.45 -24.35 -15.07
C PRO A 349 -1.29 -25.46 -14.45
N ALA A 350 -1.73 -25.28 -13.21
CA ALA A 350 -2.70 -26.16 -12.59
C ALA A 350 -4.01 -26.15 -13.39
N PRO A 351 -4.64 -27.31 -13.66
CA PRO A 351 -5.87 -27.34 -14.39
C PRO A 351 -7.00 -26.65 -13.65
N THR A 352 -7.81 -25.86 -14.35
CA THR A 352 -9.05 -25.32 -13.80
C THR A 352 -10.08 -26.43 -13.69
N ALA A 353 -10.56 -26.70 -12.49
CA ALA A 353 -11.46 -27.80 -12.21
C ALA A 353 -12.79 -27.67 -12.96
N ASP A 354 -13.34 -26.46 -13.03
CA ASP A 354 -14.57 -26.15 -13.75
C ASP A 354 -14.45 -24.81 -14.49
N PRO A 355 -14.05 -24.83 -15.77
CA PRO A 355 -13.93 -23.61 -16.57
C PRO A 355 -15.23 -22.81 -16.68
N ALA A 356 -16.39 -23.45 -16.59
CA ALA A 356 -17.69 -22.79 -16.68
C ALA A 356 -17.96 -21.90 -15.44
N ARG A 357 -17.35 -22.21 -14.30
CA ARG A 357 -17.51 -21.47 -13.05
C ARG A 357 -16.29 -20.60 -12.70
N ALA A 358 -15.29 -20.51 -13.57
CA ALA A 358 -14.03 -19.82 -13.29
C ALA A 358 -14.22 -18.41 -12.73
N PHE A 359 -15.25 -17.70 -13.12
CA PHE A 359 -15.59 -16.33 -12.71
C PHE A 359 -17.06 -16.14 -12.27
N SER A 360 -17.84 -17.21 -12.09
CA SER A 360 -19.24 -17.09 -11.68
C SER A 360 -19.43 -16.34 -10.34
N ALA A 361 -18.44 -16.40 -9.46
CA ALA A 361 -18.43 -15.67 -8.18
C ALA A 361 -18.62 -14.16 -8.34
N CYS A 362 -18.17 -13.57 -9.46
CA CYS A 362 -18.38 -12.14 -9.73
C CYS A 362 -19.86 -11.74 -9.71
N ARG A 363 -20.74 -12.60 -10.19
CA ARG A 363 -22.19 -12.38 -10.20
C ARG A 363 -22.88 -13.01 -8.99
N GLU A 364 -22.51 -14.24 -8.60
CA GLU A 364 -23.19 -15.00 -7.56
C GLU A 364 -23.06 -14.37 -6.17
N LEU A 365 -21.89 -13.79 -5.86
CA LEU A 365 -21.66 -13.10 -4.59
C LEU A 365 -22.58 -11.89 -4.39
N LEU A 366 -23.03 -11.22 -5.45
CA LEU A 366 -23.91 -10.06 -5.35
C LEU A 366 -25.23 -10.38 -4.63
N SER A 367 -25.68 -11.62 -4.71
CA SER A 367 -26.92 -12.09 -4.09
C SER A 367 -26.72 -13.02 -2.89
N ALA A 368 -25.47 -13.12 -2.37
CA ALA A 368 -25.18 -13.95 -1.20
C ALA A 368 -25.91 -13.47 0.04
N ARG A 369 -26.59 -14.37 0.75
CA ARG A 369 -27.34 -14.06 1.97
C ARG A 369 -26.76 -14.74 3.21
N THR A 370 -25.99 -15.79 3.02
CA THR A 370 -25.36 -16.57 4.10
C THR A 370 -23.88 -16.80 3.80
N ALA A 371 -23.11 -17.10 4.83
CA ALA A 371 -21.72 -17.52 4.69
C ALA A 371 -21.62 -18.80 3.83
N GLY A 372 -22.62 -19.65 3.86
CA GLY A 372 -22.74 -20.83 2.98
C GLY A 372 -22.83 -20.45 1.51
N ASN A 373 -23.66 -19.45 1.16
CA ASN A 373 -23.77 -18.96 -0.22
C ASN A 373 -22.45 -18.39 -0.73
N VAL A 374 -21.71 -17.67 0.14
CA VAL A 374 -20.38 -17.18 -0.22
C VAL A 374 -19.45 -18.34 -0.55
N MET A 375 -19.39 -19.37 0.29
CA MET A 375 -18.53 -20.55 0.06
C MET A 375 -18.89 -21.28 -1.23
N GLU A 376 -20.17 -21.39 -1.55
CA GLU A 376 -20.66 -22.00 -2.80
C GLU A 376 -20.26 -21.16 -4.02
N ALA A 377 -20.49 -19.87 -3.97
CA ALA A 377 -20.13 -18.94 -5.06
C ALA A 377 -18.64 -19.00 -5.40
N VAL A 378 -17.76 -19.01 -4.39
CA VAL A 378 -16.30 -19.02 -4.60
C VAL A 378 -15.75 -20.41 -4.92
N SER A 379 -16.54 -21.49 -4.83
CA SER A 379 -16.06 -22.86 -5.02
C SER A 379 -15.54 -23.13 -6.44
N GLY A 380 -16.05 -22.41 -7.43
CA GLY A 380 -15.61 -22.49 -8.83
C GLY A 380 -14.55 -21.48 -9.23
N TRP A 381 -14.17 -20.55 -8.32
CA TRP A 381 -13.20 -19.48 -8.58
C TRP A 381 -11.85 -20.04 -9.02
N ALA A 382 -11.34 -19.60 -10.16
CA ALA A 382 -10.12 -20.17 -10.74
C ALA A 382 -8.83 -19.50 -10.25
N VAL A 383 -8.78 -18.17 -10.28
CA VAL A 383 -7.59 -17.37 -9.93
C VAL A 383 -7.99 -16.06 -9.25
N PRO A 384 -7.16 -15.56 -8.30
CA PRO A 384 -6.04 -16.23 -7.64
C PRO A 384 -6.50 -17.29 -6.64
N CYS A 385 -5.54 -18.05 -6.09
CA CYS A 385 -5.84 -18.94 -4.97
C CYS A 385 -5.93 -18.11 -3.68
N ASN A 386 -7.10 -18.19 -3.06
CA ASN A 386 -7.41 -17.40 -1.87
C ASN A 386 -7.82 -18.28 -0.68
N ASP A 387 -7.34 -17.90 0.52
CA ASP A 387 -8.02 -18.21 1.77
C ASP A 387 -9.22 -17.27 1.88
N VAL A 388 -10.44 -17.78 1.86
CA VAL A 388 -11.69 -17.01 1.93
C VAL A 388 -12.29 -17.18 3.31
N VAL A 389 -12.56 -16.06 3.99
CA VAL A 389 -13.34 -16.04 5.23
C VAL A 389 -14.67 -15.32 4.97
N ALA A 390 -15.75 -15.85 5.51
CA ALA A 390 -17.07 -15.25 5.41
C ALA A 390 -17.87 -15.44 6.68
N ALA A 391 -18.75 -14.48 6.94
CA ALA A 391 -19.70 -14.54 8.03
C ALA A 391 -21.08 -14.06 7.55
N ASP A 392 -22.14 -14.46 8.27
CA ASP A 392 -23.47 -13.92 8.08
C ASP A 392 -24.06 -13.38 9.39
N ARG A 393 -25.16 -12.63 9.23
CA ARG A 393 -25.86 -11.98 10.35
C ARG A 393 -26.37 -13.00 11.39
N ASP A 394 -26.64 -14.24 10.98
CA ASP A 394 -27.13 -15.31 11.85
C ASP A 394 -25.97 -15.95 12.66
N GLY A 395 -24.75 -15.43 12.52
CA GLY A 395 -23.57 -15.84 13.29
C GLY A 395 -22.77 -16.98 12.67
N SER A 396 -23.14 -17.50 11.48
CA SER A 396 -22.34 -18.52 10.81
C SER A 396 -21.05 -17.91 10.28
N CYS A 397 -19.93 -18.47 10.70
CA CYS A 397 -18.59 -18.11 10.27
C CYS A 397 -17.93 -19.29 9.55
N ARG A 398 -17.37 -19.07 8.36
CA ARG A 398 -16.83 -20.14 7.51
C ARG A 398 -15.52 -19.75 6.84
N HIS A 399 -14.75 -20.78 6.46
CA HIS A 399 -13.49 -20.67 5.73
C HIS A 399 -13.39 -21.74 4.65
N THR A 400 -12.76 -21.38 3.54
CA THR A 400 -12.34 -22.31 2.48
C THR A 400 -11.07 -21.80 1.79
N VAL A 401 -10.40 -22.65 1.04
CA VAL A 401 -9.37 -22.28 0.06
C VAL A 401 -9.95 -22.48 -1.32
N THR A 402 -9.84 -21.47 -2.16
CA THR A 402 -10.35 -21.50 -3.52
C THR A 402 -9.26 -21.16 -4.53
N GLY A 403 -9.46 -21.57 -5.79
CA GLY A 403 -8.53 -21.34 -6.89
C GLY A 403 -8.02 -22.64 -7.52
N SER A 404 -7.37 -22.51 -8.67
CA SER A 404 -6.70 -23.62 -9.35
C SER A 404 -5.28 -23.77 -8.82
N PHE A 405 -4.99 -24.84 -8.08
CA PHE A 405 -3.68 -25.11 -7.49
C PHE A 405 -3.31 -26.59 -7.50
N LEU A 406 -2.01 -26.87 -7.36
CA LEU A 406 -1.50 -28.22 -7.25
C LEU A 406 -1.67 -28.72 -5.81
N GLY A 407 -2.55 -29.69 -5.61
CA GLY A 407 -2.86 -30.24 -4.29
C GLY A 407 -4.32 -30.64 -4.14
N ALA A 408 -4.69 -31.09 -2.95
CA ALA A 408 -6.08 -31.42 -2.65
C ALA A 408 -6.86 -30.16 -2.27
N ALA A 409 -8.07 -30.02 -2.80
CA ALA A 409 -8.98 -28.95 -2.41
C ALA A 409 -9.30 -29.03 -0.91
N GLU A 410 -9.32 -27.89 -0.23
CA GLU A 410 -9.74 -27.78 1.17
C GLU A 410 -11.25 -27.53 1.21
N PRO A 411 -12.06 -28.44 1.78
CA PRO A 411 -13.51 -28.23 1.85
C PRO A 411 -13.84 -27.07 2.79
N SER A 412 -14.97 -26.41 2.53
CA SER A 412 -15.49 -25.37 3.42
C SER A 412 -15.73 -25.92 4.83
N ARG A 413 -15.23 -25.19 5.84
CA ARG A 413 -15.35 -25.56 7.25
C ARG A 413 -15.91 -24.40 8.10
N PRO A 414 -16.66 -24.71 9.17
CA PRO A 414 -17.06 -23.70 10.14
C PRO A 414 -15.83 -23.17 10.88
N LEU A 415 -15.92 -21.91 11.31
CA LEU A 415 -14.95 -21.26 12.17
C LEU A 415 -15.56 -21.01 13.56
N HIS A 416 -14.75 -21.15 14.57
CA HIS A 416 -15.10 -20.91 15.97
C HIS A 416 -14.05 -20.00 16.61
N GLY A 417 -14.52 -19.01 17.37
CA GLY A 417 -13.63 -18.01 17.97
C GLY A 417 -12.99 -17.05 16.95
N ILE A 418 -12.14 -16.16 17.44
CA ILE A 418 -11.42 -15.20 16.62
C ILE A 418 -10.52 -15.94 15.64
N THR A 419 -10.64 -15.60 14.36
CA THR A 419 -9.85 -16.21 13.30
C THR A 419 -9.01 -15.16 12.61
N VAL A 420 -7.68 -15.41 12.51
CA VAL A 420 -6.71 -14.54 11.85
C VAL A 420 -6.10 -15.26 10.65
N ARG A 421 -6.08 -14.59 9.51
CA ARG A 421 -5.37 -14.97 8.28
C ARG A 421 -4.44 -13.83 7.88
N ALA A 422 -3.13 -14.12 7.78
CA ALA A 422 -2.09 -13.15 7.46
C ALA A 422 -1.00 -13.78 6.58
N ASN A 423 -1.39 -14.64 5.65
CA ASN A 423 -0.54 -15.39 4.71
C ASN A 423 0.44 -16.38 5.39
N GLN A 424 0.30 -16.63 6.70
CA GLN A 424 1.13 -17.59 7.42
C GLN A 424 0.84 -19.01 6.95
N ARG A 425 1.84 -19.89 7.05
CA ARG A 425 1.67 -21.33 6.82
C ARG A 425 0.63 -21.88 7.81
N PRO A 426 -0.41 -22.57 7.35
CA PRO A 426 -1.36 -23.21 8.25
C PRO A 426 -0.68 -24.27 9.13
N SER A 427 -1.15 -24.42 10.36
CA SER A 427 -0.73 -25.47 11.29
C SER A 427 -1.69 -26.66 11.23
N GLY A 428 -1.20 -27.87 11.57
CA GLY A 428 -1.99 -29.10 11.68
C GLY A 428 -2.15 -29.86 10.36
N PRO A 429 -3.13 -30.80 10.27
CA PRO A 429 -3.31 -31.69 9.12
C PRO A 429 -3.57 -30.99 7.79
N CYS A 430 -3.97 -29.74 7.82
CA CYS A 430 -4.20 -28.91 6.64
C CYS A 430 -2.92 -28.19 6.15
N ALA A 431 -1.75 -28.49 6.69
CA ALA A 431 -0.47 -27.97 6.21
C ALA A 431 -0.13 -28.67 4.88
N SER A 432 -0.80 -28.26 3.82
CA SER A 432 -0.53 -28.74 2.45
C SER A 432 0.92 -28.43 2.08
N ALA A 433 1.66 -29.44 1.62
CA ALA A 433 3.00 -29.27 1.07
C ALA A 433 3.07 -28.34 -0.16
N ALA A 434 1.93 -27.98 -0.73
CA ALA A 434 1.79 -27.16 -1.92
C ALA A 434 1.85 -25.64 -1.67
N ARG A 435 2.15 -25.15 -0.44
CA ARG A 435 2.27 -23.72 -0.13
C ARG A 435 3.71 -23.26 -0.19
N LEU A 436 3.94 -22.15 -0.89
CA LEU A 436 5.26 -21.54 -1.10
C LEU A 436 5.30 -20.14 -0.50
N ALA A 437 6.49 -19.71 -0.06
CA ALA A 437 6.77 -18.33 0.35
C ALA A 437 5.72 -17.74 1.31
N CYS A 438 5.26 -18.56 2.26
CA CYS A 438 4.33 -18.11 3.29
C CYS A 438 4.98 -17.02 4.16
N ALA A 439 4.18 -16.03 4.56
CA ALA A 439 4.64 -15.03 5.52
C ALA A 439 5.05 -15.68 6.84
N PRO A 440 6.04 -15.12 7.56
CA PRO A 440 6.31 -15.47 8.92
C PRO A 440 5.05 -15.31 9.81
N PRO A 441 4.94 -16.05 10.92
CA PRO A 441 3.73 -16.01 11.75
C PRO A 441 3.59 -14.72 12.60
N HIS A 442 4.46 -13.72 12.40
CA HIS A 442 4.53 -12.53 13.26
C HIS A 442 3.24 -11.71 13.24
N ARG A 443 2.74 -11.36 12.05
CA ARG A 443 1.49 -10.62 11.87
C ARG A 443 0.29 -11.38 12.47
N ALA A 444 0.17 -12.67 12.20
CA ALA A 444 -0.92 -13.48 12.73
C ALA A 444 -0.89 -13.56 14.27
N ARG A 445 0.29 -13.76 14.87
CA ARG A 445 0.45 -13.79 16.35
C ARG A 445 0.12 -12.44 16.97
N ARG A 446 0.60 -11.35 16.34
CA ARG A 446 0.37 -10.00 16.84
C ARG A 446 -1.11 -9.62 16.79
N ALA A 447 -1.81 -9.90 15.70
CA ALA A 447 -3.25 -9.69 15.60
C ALA A 447 -4.03 -10.48 16.66
N THR A 448 -3.70 -11.78 16.83
CA THR A 448 -4.32 -12.60 17.87
C THR A 448 -4.10 -11.99 19.25
N GLN A 449 -2.87 -11.59 19.59
CA GLN A 449 -2.55 -10.96 20.88
C GLN A 449 -3.37 -9.69 21.13
N LEU A 450 -3.52 -8.82 20.13
CA LEU A 450 -4.27 -7.57 20.26
C LEU A 450 -5.76 -7.82 20.44
N LEU A 451 -6.33 -8.74 19.67
CA LEU A 451 -7.75 -9.06 19.74
C LEU A 451 -8.11 -9.82 21.03
N ASP A 452 -7.25 -10.74 21.48
CA ASP A 452 -7.41 -11.42 22.78
C ASP A 452 -7.30 -10.41 23.94
N ALA A 453 -6.40 -9.43 23.85
CA ALA A 453 -6.27 -8.37 24.84
C ALA A 453 -7.52 -7.48 24.89
N ALA A 454 -8.10 -7.13 23.73
CA ALA A 454 -9.35 -6.37 23.65
C ALA A 454 -10.53 -7.13 24.33
N VAL A 455 -10.63 -8.45 24.10
CA VAL A 455 -11.62 -9.29 24.79
C VAL A 455 -11.37 -9.31 26.29
N ALA A 456 -10.12 -9.44 26.71
CA ALA A 456 -9.78 -9.47 28.15
C ALA A 456 -10.06 -8.13 28.85
N GLU A 457 -9.85 -7.01 28.17
CA GLU A 457 -10.04 -5.66 28.73
C GLU A 457 -11.49 -5.19 28.70
N HIS A 458 -12.19 -5.46 27.58
CA HIS A 458 -13.53 -4.89 27.33
C HIS A 458 -14.65 -5.93 27.32
N GLY A 459 -14.33 -7.23 27.43
CA GLY A 459 -15.29 -8.32 27.31
C GLY A 459 -15.67 -8.66 25.85
N ALA A 460 -15.33 -7.81 24.88
CA ALA A 460 -15.63 -7.97 23.47
C ALA A 460 -14.69 -7.11 22.60
N VAL A 461 -14.57 -7.44 21.32
CA VAL A 461 -13.82 -6.67 20.33
C VAL A 461 -14.72 -5.57 19.74
N ARG A 462 -14.21 -4.36 19.70
CA ARG A 462 -14.87 -3.18 19.12
C ARG A 462 -14.27 -2.83 17.75
N HIS A 463 -14.90 -1.91 17.03
CA HIS A 463 -14.42 -1.40 15.73
C HIS A 463 -13.04 -0.74 15.86
N GLU A 464 -12.85 0.06 16.92
CA GLU A 464 -11.61 0.77 17.22
C GLU A 464 -10.45 -0.20 17.49
N ASP A 465 -10.73 -1.35 18.12
CA ASP A 465 -9.72 -2.38 18.39
C ASP A 465 -9.24 -3.04 17.09
N LEU A 466 -10.17 -3.25 16.14
CA LEU A 466 -9.84 -3.77 14.81
C LEU A 466 -9.03 -2.76 13.99
N LEU A 467 -9.42 -1.48 14.02
CA LEU A 467 -8.66 -0.41 13.34
C LEU A 467 -7.28 -0.23 13.97
N ALA A 468 -7.18 -0.22 15.30
CA ALA A 468 -5.91 -0.14 15.99
C ALA A 468 -4.98 -1.30 15.61
N ALA A 469 -5.52 -2.51 15.44
CA ALA A 469 -4.76 -3.65 14.95
C ALA A 469 -4.30 -3.47 13.50
N GLN A 470 -5.13 -2.92 12.58
CA GLN A 470 -4.73 -2.63 11.20
C GLN A 470 -3.61 -1.56 11.11
N LEU A 471 -3.50 -0.71 12.12
CA LEU A 471 -2.52 0.36 12.20
C LEU A 471 -1.30 0.04 13.08
N ASP A 472 -1.25 -1.18 13.67
CA ASP A 472 -0.16 -1.57 14.57
C ASP A 472 1.17 -1.71 13.81
N THR A 473 2.16 -0.97 14.29
CA THR A 473 3.51 -0.88 13.70
C THR A 473 4.56 -1.69 14.45
N ALA A 474 4.14 -2.55 15.38
CA ALA A 474 5.08 -3.33 16.19
C ALA A 474 5.65 -4.52 15.41
N ALA A 475 6.97 -4.70 15.54
CA ALA A 475 7.73 -5.85 15.04
C ALA A 475 8.45 -6.56 16.24
N PRO A 476 7.69 -7.18 17.15
CA PRO A 476 8.19 -7.65 18.45
C PRO A 476 9.21 -8.79 18.38
N HIS A 477 9.38 -9.43 17.23
CA HIS A 477 10.35 -10.49 16.99
C HIS A 477 11.80 -9.97 16.84
N TRP A 478 11.98 -8.70 16.43
CA TRP A 478 13.31 -8.12 16.20
C TRP A 478 14.13 -7.85 17.47
N PRO A 479 13.59 -7.25 18.56
CA PRO A 479 14.38 -6.99 19.75
C PRO A 479 15.05 -8.24 20.37
N PRO A 480 14.42 -9.42 20.45
CA PRO A 480 15.11 -10.65 20.85
C PRO A 480 16.22 -11.07 19.90
N LEU A 481 16.00 -10.95 18.59
CA LEU A 481 16.95 -11.30 17.54
C LEU A 481 18.20 -10.40 17.59
N LEU A 482 18.02 -9.10 17.82
CA LEU A 482 19.11 -8.14 18.01
C LEU A 482 19.96 -8.49 19.24
N ARG A 483 19.32 -8.90 20.36
CA ARG A 483 20.05 -9.35 21.55
C ARG A 483 20.88 -10.61 21.27
N GLU A 484 20.36 -11.54 20.47
CA GLU A 484 21.10 -12.75 20.07
C GLU A 484 22.30 -12.41 19.18
N LEU A 485 22.11 -11.52 18.18
CA LEU A 485 23.17 -11.09 17.27
C LEU A 485 24.31 -10.35 17.98
N PHE A 486 23.97 -9.52 18.96
CA PHE A 486 24.93 -8.68 19.71
C PHE A 486 25.32 -9.24 21.07
N ALA A 487 24.92 -10.47 21.41
CA ALA A 487 25.39 -11.14 22.62
C ALA A 487 26.91 -11.29 22.57
N ASP A 488 27.58 -10.94 23.68
CA ASP A 488 29.02 -11.09 23.80
C ASP A 488 29.39 -12.56 23.67
N ALA A 489 30.13 -12.91 22.63
CA ALA A 489 30.75 -14.23 22.53
C ALA A 489 31.83 -14.28 23.59
N SER A 490 31.85 -15.28 24.50
CA SER A 490 33.01 -15.65 25.26
C SER A 490 34.17 -15.82 24.29
N PRO A 491 35.40 -15.37 24.60
CA PRO A 491 36.51 -15.37 23.66
C PRO A 491 36.94 -16.80 23.33
N THR A 492 36.34 -17.39 22.32
CA THR A 492 36.86 -18.57 21.64
C THR A 492 37.55 -18.10 20.37
N ALA A 493 38.85 -18.35 20.27
CA ALA A 493 39.83 -18.07 19.24
C ALA A 493 39.29 -17.60 17.88
N VAL A 494 39.61 -16.38 17.50
CA VAL A 494 39.46 -15.80 16.17
C VAL A 494 40.35 -16.58 15.20
N SER A 495 39.75 -17.37 14.33
CA SER A 495 40.40 -17.85 13.12
C SER A 495 40.13 -16.83 11.99
N ASP A 496 41.18 -16.33 11.40
CA ASP A 496 41.21 -15.32 10.34
C ASP A 496 40.37 -15.79 9.12
N PRO A 497 39.31 -15.12 8.69
CA PRO A 497 38.41 -15.62 7.63
C PRO A 497 39.05 -15.68 6.25
N VAL A 498 40.18 -15.02 6.02
CA VAL A 498 40.89 -15.03 4.75
C VAL A 498 41.66 -16.37 4.49
N ALA A 499 41.90 -17.16 5.53
CA ALA A 499 42.62 -18.45 5.40
C ALA A 499 41.69 -19.63 5.05
N THR A 500 40.35 -19.50 5.14
CA THR A 500 39.41 -20.61 4.98
C THR A 500 38.97 -20.82 3.52
N VAL A 501 39.07 -19.82 2.66
CA VAL A 501 38.70 -19.94 1.23
C VAL A 501 39.74 -20.74 0.41
N ALA A 502 40.95 -20.91 0.93
CA ALA A 502 42.03 -21.61 0.21
C ALA A 502 42.13 -23.13 0.51
N ARG A 503 41.23 -23.72 1.33
CA ARG A 503 41.34 -25.13 1.76
C ARG A 503 40.15 -26.05 1.44
N VAL A 504 39.23 -25.66 0.59
CA VAL A 504 38.10 -26.53 0.14
C VAL A 504 38.39 -27.16 -1.23
N GLY A 505 39.60 -27.46 -1.52
CA GLY A 505 40.05 -28.10 -2.76
C GLY A 505 40.86 -29.39 -2.55
N SER A 506 40.54 -30.28 -1.65
CA SER A 506 40.96 -31.68 -1.66
C SER A 506 40.48 -32.45 -0.41
N THR A 507 39.38 -33.14 -0.51
CA THR A 507 39.12 -34.31 0.36
C THR A 507 38.48 -35.42 -0.47
N GLY A 508 39.13 -36.57 -0.44
CA GLY A 508 38.71 -37.77 -1.13
C GLY A 508 37.44 -38.43 -0.53
N PRO A 509 37.05 -39.58 -1.06
CA PRO A 509 35.64 -40.03 -1.01
C PRO A 509 35.20 -40.57 0.36
N VAL A 510 34.08 -40.11 0.79
CA VAL A 510 33.32 -40.69 1.96
C VAL A 510 32.56 -41.91 1.47
N ARG A 511 32.76 -43.02 2.20
CA ARG A 511 32.10 -44.31 1.99
C ARG A 511 30.57 -44.18 2.26
N THR A 512 29.77 -44.60 1.28
CA THR A 512 28.33 -44.88 1.42
C THR A 512 28.08 -46.35 1.71
N ALA A 513 27.21 -46.66 2.62
CA ALA A 513 26.68 -48.03 2.87
C ALA A 513 25.55 -48.35 1.88
N PRO A 514 25.22 -49.61 1.62
CA PRO A 514 24.66 -50.06 0.34
C PRO A 514 23.13 -50.11 0.27
N GLU A 515 22.60 -49.82 -0.90
CA GLU A 515 21.26 -50.22 -1.33
C GLU A 515 21.32 -51.48 -2.25
N PRO A 516 20.28 -52.27 -2.33
CA PRO A 516 20.30 -53.58 -3.04
C PRO A 516 20.00 -53.49 -4.54
N ASP A 517 20.61 -54.44 -5.22
CA ASP A 517 20.66 -54.74 -6.63
C ASP A 517 19.30 -54.79 -7.42
N VAL A 518 19.29 -54.28 -8.65
CA VAL A 518 18.76 -54.96 -9.82
C VAL A 518 19.62 -54.70 -11.07
N ALA A 519 20.03 -55.78 -11.72
CA ALA A 519 20.99 -55.91 -12.78
C ALA A 519 20.54 -55.36 -14.15
N SER A 520 21.47 -54.85 -14.94
CA SER A 520 21.90 -55.42 -16.23
C SER A 520 22.98 -54.58 -16.91
N ARG A 521 24.01 -55.19 -17.37
CA ARG A 521 25.26 -54.74 -18.05
C ARG A 521 25.15 -54.92 -19.58
N PRO A 522 26.24 -54.65 -20.33
CA PRO A 522 26.93 -53.39 -20.69
C PRO A 522 27.23 -53.36 -22.22
N VAL A 523 27.96 -52.31 -22.71
CA VAL A 523 28.97 -52.30 -23.81
C VAL A 523 29.16 -50.80 -24.22
N GLY A 524 30.27 -50.15 -24.22
CA GLY A 524 31.57 -50.27 -24.68
C GLY A 524 32.08 -48.88 -25.07
N ALA A 525 33.23 -48.44 -24.58
CA ALA A 525 33.96 -47.24 -25.03
C ALA A 525 34.88 -47.66 -26.24
N PRO A 526 35.42 -46.68 -27.00
CA PRO A 526 36.76 -46.21 -26.73
C PRO A 526 37.14 -44.73 -27.14
N SER A 527 38.08 -44.20 -26.34
CA SER A 527 39.30 -43.45 -26.70
C SER A 527 39.33 -42.13 -27.48
N ARG A 528 39.95 -41.18 -26.80
CA ARG A 528 40.66 -39.96 -27.32
C ARG A 528 41.69 -40.23 -28.41
N PRO A 529 42.16 -39.19 -29.17
CA PRO A 529 43.18 -38.30 -28.62
C PRO A 529 43.19 -36.82 -29.09
N ALA A 530 44.07 -36.09 -28.44
CA ALA A 530 44.48 -34.71 -28.51
C ALA A 530 44.88 -34.15 -29.90
N ASP A 531 44.84 -32.79 -30.03
CA ASP A 531 45.99 -31.94 -30.35
C ASP A 531 45.58 -30.46 -30.52
N GLU A 532 46.28 -29.59 -29.82
CA GLU A 532 46.48 -28.18 -30.20
C GLU A 532 47.41 -28.06 -31.38
N PRO A 533 47.50 -26.92 -32.15
CA PRO A 533 48.31 -25.79 -31.71
C PRO A 533 47.89 -24.36 -32.20
N SER A 534 48.18 -23.39 -31.38
CA SER A 534 48.96 -22.14 -31.60
C SER A 534 48.88 -21.31 -32.89
N ALA A 535 48.73 -20.01 -32.69
CA ALA A 535 49.52 -18.85 -33.12
C ALA A 535 48.82 -17.76 -33.98
N ALA A 536 48.86 -16.58 -33.44
CA ALA A 536 49.48 -15.32 -33.92
C ALA A 536 48.79 -14.42 -34.95
N GLY A 537 48.78 -13.17 -34.56
CA GLY A 537 49.03 -11.98 -35.44
C GLY A 537 47.82 -11.05 -35.67
N ALA A 538 47.82 -9.90 -35.25
CA ALA A 538 48.56 -8.64 -35.28
C ALA A 538 47.67 -7.45 -35.71
N ARG A 539 47.72 -6.40 -34.91
CA ARG A 539 47.78 -4.96 -35.23
C ARG A 539 46.63 -4.24 -35.91
N SER A 540 46.10 -3.21 -35.26
CA SER A 540 46.41 -1.77 -35.44
C SER A 540 45.50 -0.86 -34.58
N GLY A 541 46.16 0.08 -33.84
CA GLY A 541 45.49 1.28 -33.31
C GLY A 541 45.57 2.43 -34.37
N PRO A 542 45.38 3.70 -34.06
CA PRO A 542 45.56 4.44 -32.81
C PRO A 542 44.45 5.51 -32.50
N ALA A 543 44.45 6.19 -31.41
CA ALA A 543 44.88 7.59 -31.16
C ALA A 543 44.16 8.25 -30.00
N ASP A 544 44.97 8.71 -29.09
CA ASP A 544 45.08 10.01 -28.40
C ASP A 544 43.91 10.66 -27.63
N ALA A 545 44.15 10.81 -26.32
CA ALA A 545 44.00 12.11 -25.62
C ALA A 545 44.75 12.10 -24.27
N GLN A 546 45.47 13.17 -24.08
CA GLN A 546 46.55 13.47 -23.14
C GLN A 546 46.13 13.57 -21.66
N GLU A 547 47.00 13.05 -20.77
CA GLU A 547 47.16 13.45 -19.38
C GLU A 547 48.16 14.61 -19.25
N PRO A 548 48.03 15.51 -18.27
CA PRO A 548 49.15 16.37 -17.90
C PRO A 548 49.93 15.85 -16.68
N ASP A 549 51.25 15.80 -16.88
CA ASP A 549 52.34 15.58 -15.93
C ASP A 549 52.22 16.42 -14.64
N MET A 550 52.51 15.78 -13.51
CA MET A 550 52.99 16.49 -12.31
C MET A 550 54.24 15.77 -11.76
N ALA A 551 55.29 16.51 -11.70
CA ALA A 551 56.64 16.14 -11.36
C ALA A 551 56.85 15.63 -9.92
N SER A 552 57.69 14.60 -9.82
CA SER A 552 58.24 14.04 -8.59
C SER A 552 59.46 14.81 -8.09
N GLY A 553 59.33 15.31 -6.83
CA GLY A 553 60.48 15.77 -6.02
C GLY A 553 60.64 14.89 -4.76
N PRO A 554 61.84 14.74 -4.21
CA PRO A 554 62.08 13.71 -3.19
C PRO A 554 61.66 14.16 -1.79
N VAL A 555 60.94 13.27 -1.12
CA VAL A 555 60.45 13.48 0.28
C VAL A 555 61.52 12.98 1.25
N GLY A 556 61.99 13.90 2.11
CA GLY A 556 62.89 13.58 3.22
C GLY A 556 62.18 12.81 4.35
N ALA A 557 62.90 11.95 5.04
CA ALA A 557 62.43 11.10 6.11
C ALA A 557 61.88 11.94 7.29
N PRO A 558 60.71 11.58 7.88
CA PRO A 558 60.09 12.29 8.99
C PRO A 558 60.82 12.03 10.30
N SER A 559 60.96 13.08 11.12
CA SER A 559 61.57 13.04 12.45
C SER A 559 60.67 12.27 13.44
N ALA A 560 61.29 11.63 14.46
CA ALA A 560 60.63 10.80 15.45
C ALA A 560 59.54 11.52 16.27
N ALA A 561 59.39 12.85 16.21
CA ALA A 561 58.34 13.60 16.85
C ALA A 561 56.99 13.54 16.06
N GLY A 562 57.04 13.35 14.73
CA GLY A 562 55.81 13.19 13.92
C GLY A 562 55.12 11.86 14.14
N ALA A 563 55.87 10.78 14.36
CA ALA A 563 55.33 9.43 14.57
C ALA A 563 54.55 9.29 15.91
N ALA A 564 54.90 10.05 16.94
CA ALA A 564 54.15 10.07 18.22
C ALA A 564 52.84 10.83 18.12
N SER A 565 52.76 11.90 17.28
CA SER A 565 51.55 12.66 17.03
C SER A 565 50.54 11.92 16.14
N GLN A 566 51.02 11.19 15.11
CA GLN A 566 50.17 10.32 14.28
C GLN A 566 49.60 9.17 15.10
N ARG A 567 50.39 8.47 15.92
CA ARG A 567 49.85 7.38 16.79
C ARG A 567 48.90 7.88 17.85
N LYS A 568 49.01 9.14 18.36
CA LYS A 568 48.01 9.72 19.24
C LYS A 568 46.73 10.18 18.49
N GLY A 569 46.84 10.52 17.23
CA GLY A 569 45.69 10.84 16.37
C GLY A 569 44.92 9.54 16.00
N GLU A 570 45.64 8.50 15.60
CA GLU A 570 45.05 7.19 15.29
C GLU A 570 44.42 6.52 16.51
N SER A 571 44.98 6.64 17.70
CA SER A 571 44.38 6.11 18.92
C SER A 571 43.13 6.91 19.37
N ARG A 572 43.06 8.21 19.09
CA ARG A 572 41.86 9.03 19.39
C ARG A 572 40.75 8.76 18.37
N THR A 573 41.06 8.58 17.09
CA THR A 573 40.06 8.23 16.07
C THR A 573 39.50 6.82 16.27
N THR A 574 40.31 5.85 16.64
CA THR A 574 39.83 4.48 16.94
C THR A 574 38.96 4.42 18.19
N ASN A 575 39.26 5.19 19.23
CA ASN A 575 38.39 5.28 20.42
C ASN A 575 37.03 5.95 20.12
N ALA A 576 37.03 7.04 19.35
CA ALA A 576 35.78 7.72 18.99
C ALA A 576 34.88 6.83 18.12
N SER A 577 35.46 6.03 17.19
CA SER A 577 34.72 5.08 16.37
C SER A 577 34.12 3.93 17.20
N ALA A 578 34.86 3.42 18.18
CA ALA A 578 34.37 2.39 19.07
C ALA A 578 33.22 2.89 19.99
N GLU A 579 33.36 4.09 20.55
CA GLU A 579 32.31 4.74 21.35
C GLU A 579 31.04 5.00 20.52
N ALA A 580 31.18 5.39 19.26
CA ALA A 580 30.05 5.58 18.35
C ALA A 580 29.34 4.25 18.06
N ALA A 581 30.10 3.16 17.81
CA ALA A 581 29.56 1.83 17.60
C ALA A 581 28.80 1.30 18.84
N ASP A 582 29.36 1.51 20.03
CA ASP A 582 28.70 1.14 21.29
C ASP A 582 27.40 1.93 21.51
N SER A 583 27.35 3.21 21.12
CA SER A 583 26.14 4.03 21.19
C SER A 583 25.04 3.52 20.25
N VAL A 584 25.39 3.18 19.01
CA VAL A 584 24.45 2.59 18.03
C VAL A 584 23.95 1.24 18.52
N ARG A 585 24.85 0.39 19.04
CA ARG A 585 24.50 -0.91 19.63
C ARG A 585 23.52 -0.75 20.79
N ALA A 586 23.78 0.18 21.70
CA ALA A 586 22.91 0.45 22.84
C ALA A 586 21.52 0.93 22.40
N ALA A 587 21.45 1.80 21.40
CA ALA A 587 20.19 2.28 20.85
C ALA A 587 19.37 1.15 20.21
N LEU A 588 20.00 0.26 19.43
CA LEU A 588 19.36 -0.90 18.84
C LEU A 588 18.87 -1.91 19.87
N LEU A 589 19.66 -2.17 20.93
CA LEU A 589 19.28 -3.09 22.01
C LEU A 589 18.16 -2.57 22.91
N ASN A 590 18.01 -1.24 23.00
CA ASN A 590 16.94 -0.56 23.74
C ASN A 590 15.71 -0.24 22.89
N TRP A 591 15.76 -0.52 21.58
CA TRP A 591 14.61 -0.34 20.72
C TRP A 591 13.47 -1.29 21.10
N ASP A 592 12.26 -0.76 21.14
CA ASP A 592 11.05 -1.50 21.58
C ASP A 592 10.41 -2.36 20.47
N GLY A 593 10.95 -2.32 19.25
CA GLY A 593 10.40 -3.00 18.07
C GLY A 593 9.33 -2.19 17.34
N SER A 594 9.13 -0.91 17.69
CA SER A 594 8.13 -0.05 17.03
C SER A 594 8.68 0.58 15.76
N MET A 595 7.99 0.33 14.64
CA MET A 595 8.21 0.96 13.33
C MET A 595 7.26 2.14 13.09
N ALA A 596 6.88 2.87 14.15
CA ALA A 596 6.03 4.05 14.03
C ALA A 596 6.73 5.15 13.22
N ALA A 597 5.98 5.87 12.39
CA ALA A 597 6.52 6.93 11.52
C ALA A 597 7.31 8.01 12.29
N GLY A 598 6.97 8.28 13.55
CA GLY A 598 7.69 9.23 14.42
C GLY A 598 8.95 8.68 15.10
N SER A 599 9.27 7.38 14.94
CA SER A 599 10.38 6.72 15.65
C SER A 599 11.71 6.94 14.93
N TRP A 600 12.69 7.55 15.58
CA TRP A 600 14.06 7.65 15.07
C TRP A 600 14.85 6.35 15.24
N THR A 601 14.50 5.53 16.26
CA THR A 601 15.13 4.23 16.49
C THR A 601 14.71 3.20 15.44
N ALA A 602 13.49 3.34 14.88
CA ALA A 602 13.07 2.58 13.70
C ALA A 602 13.95 2.91 12.47
N SER A 603 14.26 4.19 12.26
CA SER A 603 15.19 4.61 11.20
C SER A 603 16.57 3.99 11.40
N LEU A 604 17.10 4.01 12.63
CA LEU A 604 18.39 3.40 12.95
C LEU A 604 18.38 1.90 12.69
N PHE A 605 17.33 1.22 13.11
CA PHE A 605 17.16 -0.22 12.84
C PHE A 605 17.12 -0.50 11.34
N ALA A 606 16.35 0.27 10.57
CA ALA A 606 16.22 0.05 9.12
C ALA A 606 17.55 0.28 8.39
N VAL A 607 18.28 1.35 8.72
CA VAL A 607 19.61 1.64 8.16
C VAL A 607 20.63 0.56 8.54
N TRP A 608 20.60 0.10 9.81
CA TRP A 608 21.46 -1.02 10.23
C TRP A 608 21.11 -2.32 9.50
N ARG A 609 19.82 -2.64 9.36
CA ARG A 609 19.36 -3.84 8.65
C ARG A 609 19.79 -3.82 7.17
N ASP A 610 19.68 -2.66 6.52
CA ASP A 610 20.17 -2.46 5.15
C ASP A 610 21.68 -2.72 5.05
N ALA A 611 22.47 -2.13 5.94
CA ALA A 611 23.90 -2.37 6.03
C ALA A 611 24.23 -3.84 6.30
N PHE A 612 23.45 -4.51 7.16
CA PHE A 612 23.60 -5.93 7.47
C PHE A 612 23.37 -6.82 6.23
N VAL A 613 22.30 -6.55 5.47
CA VAL A 613 22.06 -7.25 4.18
C VAL A 613 23.22 -7.05 3.21
N HIS A 614 23.76 -5.84 3.10
CA HIS A 614 24.91 -5.56 2.27
C HIS A 614 26.15 -6.38 2.70
N GLU A 615 26.41 -6.49 4.00
CA GLU A 615 27.54 -7.30 4.49
C GLU A 615 27.31 -8.80 4.22
N LEU A 616 26.10 -9.32 4.40
CA LEU A 616 25.74 -10.67 4.02
C LEU A 616 26.00 -10.93 2.52
N MET A 617 25.55 -10.02 1.67
CA MET A 617 25.70 -10.12 0.21
C MET A 617 27.15 -9.96 -0.25
N ARG A 618 28.01 -9.26 0.50
CA ARG A 618 29.40 -8.99 0.12
C ARG A 618 30.38 -10.08 0.56
N THR A 619 30.13 -10.70 1.72
CA THR A 619 31.17 -11.48 2.43
C THR A 619 30.83 -12.96 2.62
N THR A 620 29.63 -13.40 2.21
CA THR A 620 29.16 -14.77 2.38
C THR A 620 28.86 -15.45 1.04
N PRO A 621 28.51 -16.74 1.03
CA PRO A 621 28.07 -17.42 -0.19
C PRO A 621 26.89 -16.73 -0.91
N LEU A 622 26.09 -15.91 -0.18
CA LEU A 622 24.98 -15.16 -0.75
C LEU A 622 25.39 -14.14 -1.82
N SER A 623 26.68 -13.79 -1.90
CA SER A 623 27.24 -12.86 -2.90
C SER A 623 26.91 -13.26 -4.34
N VAL A 624 26.79 -14.54 -4.64
CA VAL A 624 26.43 -15.04 -5.99
C VAL A 624 25.05 -14.55 -6.44
N LEU A 625 24.15 -14.25 -5.51
CA LEU A 625 22.82 -13.72 -5.81
C LEU A 625 22.80 -12.23 -6.22
N SER A 626 23.94 -11.52 -6.10
CA SER A 626 24.08 -10.14 -6.59
C SER A 626 24.22 -10.07 -8.12
N GLY A 627 24.55 -11.19 -8.78
CA GLY A 627 24.68 -11.26 -10.21
C GLY A 627 23.35 -11.11 -10.97
N PRO A 628 23.41 -10.87 -12.29
CA PRO A 628 22.23 -10.79 -13.13
C PRO A 628 21.42 -12.10 -13.08
N THR A 629 20.11 -11.98 -13.19
CA THR A 629 19.21 -13.14 -13.13
C THR A 629 19.35 -14.09 -14.34
N GLY A 630 19.80 -13.55 -15.48
CA GLY A 630 19.78 -14.25 -16.77
C GLY A 630 18.37 -14.44 -17.33
N MET A 631 17.39 -13.71 -16.78
CA MET A 631 15.98 -13.72 -17.17
C MET A 631 15.59 -12.39 -17.82
N PRO A 632 14.46 -12.31 -18.58
CA PRO A 632 13.88 -11.06 -19.02
C PRO A 632 13.65 -10.07 -17.87
N THR A 633 13.67 -8.77 -18.17
CA THR A 633 13.62 -7.69 -17.16
C THR A 633 12.33 -7.67 -16.36
N VAL A 634 11.23 -8.21 -16.88
CA VAL A 634 9.96 -8.37 -16.17
C VAL A 634 10.10 -9.15 -14.85
N TRP A 635 11.15 -9.98 -14.72
CA TRP A 635 11.42 -10.77 -13.52
C TRP A 635 12.30 -10.06 -12.49
N ASP A 636 12.97 -8.94 -12.84
CA ASP A 636 13.94 -8.29 -11.97
C ASP A 636 13.36 -7.88 -10.60
N PRO A 637 12.13 -7.32 -10.49
CA PRO A 637 11.57 -6.95 -9.20
C PRO A 637 11.35 -8.18 -8.28
N PHE A 638 11.11 -9.36 -8.87
CA PHE A 638 10.77 -10.59 -8.15
C PHE A 638 12.01 -11.41 -7.77
N LEU A 639 13.04 -11.34 -8.58
CA LEU A 639 14.27 -12.13 -8.44
C LEU A 639 15.46 -11.30 -7.92
N HIS A 640 15.23 -10.08 -7.45
CA HIS A 640 16.26 -9.20 -6.94
C HIS A 640 16.95 -9.77 -5.70
N GLY A 641 18.21 -10.22 -5.85
CA GLY A 641 18.92 -10.95 -4.80
C GLY A 641 18.98 -10.24 -3.45
N PRO A 642 19.50 -8.99 -3.37
CA PRO A 642 19.55 -8.24 -2.10
C PRO A 642 18.20 -8.13 -1.41
N GLY A 643 17.15 -7.73 -2.12
CA GLY A 643 15.82 -7.60 -1.54
C GLY A 643 15.25 -8.94 -1.03
N ARG A 644 15.48 -10.04 -1.77
CA ARG A 644 15.04 -11.38 -1.35
C ARG A 644 15.82 -11.90 -0.13
N VAL A 645 17.14 -11.64 -0.07
CA VAL A 645 17.97 -11.93 1.11
C VAL A 645 17.52 -11.08 2.30
N GLY A 646 17.20 -9.81 2.07
CA GLY A 646 16.74 -8.89 3.09
C GLY A 646 15.43 -9.34 3.76
N LEU A 647 14.50 -9.88 2.99
CA LEU A 647 13.25 -10.45 3.52
C LEU A 647 13.45 -11.79 4.25
N ALA A 648 14.54 -12.50 3.99
CA ALA A 648 14.88 -13.76 4.62
C ALA A 648 15.86 -13.60 5.81
N VAL A 649 16.20 -12.39 6.23
CA VAL A 649 17.22 -12.12 7.25
C VAL A 649 17.00 -12.92 8.54
N GLU A 650 15.76 -13.03 9.04
CA GLU A 650 15.46 -13.82 10.24
C GLU A 650 15.85 -15.29 10.06
N ASN A 651 15.50 -15.90 8.93
CA ASN A 651 15.87 -17.28 8.63
C ASN A 651 17.39 -17.44 8.48
N ILE A 652 18.05 -16.44 7.88
CA ILE A 652 19.51 -16.44 7.73
C ILE A 652 20.20 -16.35 9.10
N VAL A 653 19.69 -15.51 10.00
CA VAL A 653 20.23 -15.42 11.36
C VAL A 653 20.11 -16.76 12.10
N ARG A 654 18.99 -17.46 11.95
CA ARG A 654 18.72 -18.74 12.64
C ARG A 654 19.45 -19.94 12.03
N HIS A 655 19.56 -19.99 10.71
CA HIS A 655 20.02 -21.18 9.98
C HIS A 655 21.30 -20.95 9.16
N GLY A 656 21.67 -19.70 8.90
CA GLY A 656 22.87 -19.34 8.16
C GLY A 656 24.17 -19.86 8.80
N PRO A 657 24.31 -19.86 10.13
CA PRO A 657 25.50 -20.44 10.78
C PRO A 657 25.77 -21.89 10.39
N ASP A 658 24.72 -22.71 10.26
CA ASP A 658 24.85 -24.12 9.81
C ASP A 658 25.31 -24.23 8.35
N LEU A 659 25.17 -23.15 7.57
CA LEU A 659 25.56 -23.03 6.17
C LEU A 659 26.86 -22.20 5.99
N GLY A 660 27.59 -21.95 7.07
CA GLY A 660 28.90 -21.29 7.05
C GLY A 660 28.84 -19.76 7.01
N VAL A 661 27.71 -19.15 7.42
CA VAL A 661 27.58 -17.67 7.52
C VAL A 661 27.88 -17.20 8.94
N ASP A 662 28.90 -16.37 9.13
CA ASP A 662 29.12 -15.68 10.39
C ASP A 662 28.20 -14.45 10.48
N VAL A 663 26.94 -14.70 10.83
CA VAL A 663 25.90 -13.65 10.93
C VAL A 663 26.25 -12.60 11.99
N ARG A 664 26.96 -12.99 13.07
CA ARG A 664 27.35 -12.05 14.13
C ARG A 664 28.46 -11.10 13.67
N TRP A 665 29.41 -11.63 12.91
CA TRP A 665 30.43 -10.79 12.31
C TRP A 665 29.82 -9.78 11.33
N CYS A 666 28.96 -10.24 10.42
CA CYS A 666 28.24 -9.36 9.49
C CYS A 666 27.43 -8.28 10.23
N ALA A 667 26.72 -8.65 11.31
CA ALA A 667 25.92 -7.72 12.09
C ALA A 667 26.77 -6.64 12.79
N ARG A 668 27.95 -7.02 13.34
CA ARG A 668 28.89 -6.06 13.95
C ARG A 668 29.53 -5.15 12.93
N THR A 669 29.98 -5.69 11.78
CA THR A 669 30.56 -4.90 10.71
C THR A 669 29.55 -3.89 10.15
N ALA A 670 28.30 -4.28 10.00
CA ALA A 670 27.21 -3.38 9.61
C ALA A 670 27.00 -2.25 10.65
N LEU A 671 27.06 -2.60 11.96
CA LEU A 671 26.93 -1.62 13.03
C LEU A 671 28.06 -0.61 13.03
N GLU A 672 29.33 -1.08 12.86
CA GLU A 672 30.50 -0.21 12.76
C GLU A 672 30.40 0.75 11.57
N ARG A 673 29.91 0.27 10.44
CA ARG A 673 29.66 1.06 9.23
C ARG A 673 28.61 2.14 9.50
N VAL A 674 27.47 1.78 10.07
CA VAL A 674 26.43 2.76 10.43
C VAL A 674 26.92 3.80 11.41
N ALA A 675 27.69 3.40 12.42
CA ALA A 675 28.29 4.33 13.37
C ALA A 675 29.27 5.32 12.72
N HIS A 676 29.99 4.85 11.68
CA HIS A 676 30.89 5.70 10.90
C HIS A 676 30.15 6.67 9.97
N GLU A 677 29.13 6.19 9.27
CA GLU A 677 28.33 6.98 8.31
C GLU A 677 27.38 7.96 9.02
N HIS A 678 26.95 7.64 10.23
CA HIS A 678 26.02 8.45 11.06
C HIS A 678 26.59 8.72 12.45
N PRO A 679 27.69 9.48 12.57
CA PRO A 679 28.28 9.81 13.86
C PRO A 679 27.33 10.71 14.65
N GLY A 680 26.75 10.21 15.75
CA GLY A 680 25.87 10.95 16.63
C GLY A 680 24.41 10.52 16.66
N THR A 681 24.05 9.44 15.97
CA THR A 681 22.73 8.76 16.02
C THR A 681 21.49 9.61 15.64
N ALA A 682 21.63 10.83 15.19
CA ALA A 682 20.53 11.73 14.85
C ALA A 682 20.01 11.46 13.43
N LEU A 683 19.36 10.29 13.24
CA LEU A 683 18.59 10.00 12.02
C LEU A 683 17.23 10.70 12.09
N PRO A 684 16.66 11.11 10.95
CA PRO A 684 15.30 11.62 10.91
C PRO A 684 14.29 10.53 11.36
N PRO A 685 13.06 10.89 11.77
CA PRO A 685 12.05 9.91 12.13
C PRO A 685 11.72 8.99 10.94
N TRP A 686 11.27 7.77 11.23
CA TRP A 686 11.04 6.72 10.24
C TRP A 686 10.20 7.17 9.05
N GLY A 687 9.07 7.85 9.27
CA GLY A 687 8.24 8.35 8.19
C GLY A 687 8.89 9.41 7.28
N ALA A 688 10.03 9.99 7.66
CA ALA A 688 10.79 10.87 6.76
C ALA A 688 11.71 10.08 5.80
N LEU A 689 12.05 8.83 6.14
CA LEU A 689 12.80 7.92 5.28
C LEU A 689 11.87 6.94 4.56
N HIS A 690 10.83 6.49 5.26
CA HIS A 690 9.87 5.51 4.81
C HIS A 690 8.65 6.20 4.19
N VAL A 691 8.86 6.68 2.99
CA VAL A 691 7.82 7.34 2.19
C VAL A 691 7.26 6.39 1.15
N TYR A 692 5.97 6.49 0.93
CA TYR A 692 5.28 5.74 -0.10
C TYR A 692 4.89 6.65 -1.25
N THR A 693 5.18 6.19 -2.48
CA THR A 693 4.76 6.83 -3.74
C THR A 693 4.15 5.75 -4.63
N PRO A 694 2.89 5.90 -5.07
CA PRO A 694 2.30 5.00 -6.05
C PRO A 694 3.17 4.91 -7.32
N TRP A 695 3.37 3.70 -7.82
CA TRP A 695 4.13 3.48 -9.04
C TRP A 695 3.29 3.86 -10.27
N ARG A 696 3.93 4.40 -11.30
CA ARG A 696 3.27 4.76 -12.56
C ARG A 696 3.66 3.77 -13.65
N SER A 697 2.69 3.34 -14.45
CA SER A 697 2.88 2.39 -15.55
C SER A 697 3.81 2.91 -16.66
N ASP A 698 3.93 4.22 -16.78
CA ASP A 698 4.86 4.88 -17.69
C ASP A 698 5.71 5.88 -16.89
N PRO A 699 7.06 5.79 -16.93
CA PRO A 699 7.95 6.68 -16.19
C PRO A 699 7.88 8.15 -16.65
N ALA A 700 7.29 8.43 -17.81
CA ALA A 700 7.04 9.80 -18.28
C ALA A 700 5.85 10.46 -17.57
N LEU A 701 4.99 9.71 -16.90
CA LEU A 701 3.87 10.26 -16.15
C LEU A 701 4.33 10.93 -14.85
N THR A 702 3.69 12.04 -14.52
CA THR A 702 3.97 12.76 -13.28
C THR A 702 3.70 11.84 -12.07
N ALA A 703 4.71 11.69 -11.21
CA ALA A 703 4.59 10.93 -9.98
C ALA A 703 3.65 11.63 -9.00
N ALA A 704 2.94 10.84 -8.20
CA ALA A 704 2.18 11.36 -7.07
C ALA A 704 3.12 11.88 -5.97
N ASP A 705 2.63 12.79 -5.14
CA ASP A 705 3.39 13.28 -3.99
C ASP A 705 3.63 12.12 -3.00
N PRO A 706 4.88 11.97 -2.48
CA PRO A 706 5.19 10.94 -1.50
C PRO A 706 4.52 11.23 -0.15
N VAL A 707 4.01 10.19 0.50
CA VAL A 707 3.44 10.31 1.85
C VAL A 707 4.25 9.52 2.87
N PRO A 708 4.45 10.07 4.08
CA PRO A 708 5.11 9.36 5.17
C PRO A 708 4.21 8.22 5.67
N VAL A 709 4.79 7.04 5.87
CA VAL A 709 4.08 5.88 6.42
C VAL A 709 4.90 5.22 7.53
N GLY A 710 4.19 4.65 8.52
CA GLY A 710 4.78 3.76 9.53
C GLY A 710 4.72 2.31 9.08
N GLY A 711 5.14 1.39 9.96
CA GLY A 711 5.11 -0.05 9.71
C GLY A 711 6.32 -0.57 8.94
N ASP A 712 6.27 -1.85 8.62
CA ASP A 712 7.21 -2.59 7.78
C ASP A 712 6.55 -3.92 7.36
N ALA A 713 7.23 -4.74 6.57
CA ALA A 713 6.71 -5.99 6.01
C ALA A 713 6.13 -6.96 7.07
N ASP A 714 6.75 -7.03 8.26
CA ASP A 714 6.35 -7.91 9.35
C ASP A 714 5.39 -7.29 10.38
N CYS A 715 5.05 -6.00 10.22
CA CYS A 715 4.04 -5.31 11.03
C CYS A 715 2.63 -5.63 10.53
N LEU A 716 1.61 -5.45 11.36
CA LEU A 716 0.23 -5.53 10.91
C LEU A 716 -0.08 -4.42 9.91
N LEU A 717 0.38 -3.19 10.17
CA LEU A 717 0.49 -2.17 9.13
C LEU A 717 1.64 -2.56 8.19
N ALA A 718 1.34 -3.46 7.25
CA ALA A 718 2.34 -4.05 6.36
C ALA A 718 2.74 -3.10 5.22
N ALA A 719 3.26 -1.93 5.60
CA ALA A 719 3.92 -1.00 4.70
C ALA A 719 5.40 -1.43 4.60
N GLY A 720 5.73 -2.23 3.57
CA GLY A 720 6.99 -2.96 3.52
C GLY A 720 8.08 -2.28 2.71
N THR A 721 9.31 -2.35 3.22
CA THR A 721 10.55 -2.06 2.48
C THR A 721 11.10 -3.31 1.79
N LEU A 722 12.12 -3.13 0.96
CA LEU A 722 13.04 -4.17 0.52
C LEU A 722 14.39 -3.98 1.21
N PRO A 723 14.65 -4.62 2.36
CA PRO A 723 15.93 -4.45 3.07
C PRO A 723 17.13 -4.80 2.17
N GLY A 724 18.14 -3.95 2.18
CA GLY A 724 19.29 -4.03 1.24
C GLY A 724 19.09 -3.23 -0.05
N THR A 725 17.96 -2.48 -0.18
CA THR A 725 17.73 -1.58 -1.31
C THR A 725 17.36 -0.17 -0.89
N GLY A 726 17.27 0.08 0.42
CA GLY A 726 16.94 1.36 1.02
C GLY A 726 15.62 1.37 1.77
N PRO A 727 15.30 2.50 2.43
CA PRO A 727 14.17 2.63 3.34
C PRO A 727 12.83 2.92 2.67
N ALA A 728 12.78 3.13 1.35
CA ALA A 728 11.57 3.47 0.64
C ALA A 728 10.48 2.38 0.79
N CYS A 729 9.24 2.80 0.97
CA CYS A 729 8.12 1.89 1.03
C CYS A 729 7.72 1.44 -0.38
N VAL A 730 7.69 0.13 -0.61
CA VAL A 730 7.38 -0.46 -1.91
C VAL A 730 6.02 -1.15 -1.95
N ARG A 731 5.48 -1.54 -0.80
CA ARG A 731 4.22 -2.28 -0.68
C ARG A 731 3.41 -1.71 0.49
N VAL A 732 2.11 -1.54 0.29
CA VAL A 732 1.21 -0.97 1.30
C VAL A 732 -0.12 -1.71 1.36
N PRO A 733 -0.92 -1.54 2.43
CA PRO A 733 -2.34 -1.90 2.40
C PRO A 733 -3.09 -1.14 1.31
N ALA A 734 -3.48 -1.84 0.25
CA ALA A 734 -4.17 -1.27 -0.91
C ALA A 734 -5.63 -0.86 -0.60
N ALA A 735 -6.14 -1.29 0.53
CA ALA A 735 -7.41 -0.88 1.12
C ALA A 735 -7.44 -1.29 2.59
N ARG A 736 -8.34 -0.72 3.36
CA ARG A 736 -8.79 -1.24 4.66
C ARG A 736 -10.29 -1.35 4.64
N VAL A 737 -10.81 -2.46 5.13
CA VAL A 737 -12.25 -2.67 5.29
C VAL A 737 -12.55 -3.21 6.68
N LEU A 738 -13.69 -2.80 7.22
CA LEU A 738 -14.28 -3.32 8.44
C LEU A 738 -15.78 -3.46 8.21
N TRP A 739 -16.25 -4.71 8.18
CA TRP A 739 -17.66 -5.02 8.00
C TRP A 739 -18.31 -5.39 9.32
N ASP A 740 -19.34 -4.66 9.70
CA ASP A 740 -20.21 -5.01 10.83
C ASP A 740 -21.50 -5.64 10.31
N LEU A 741 -21.78 -6.89 10.72
CA LEU A 741 -22.98 -7.59 10.27
C LEU A 741 -24.23 -7.25 11.09
N ALA A 742 -24.11 -6.53 12.22
CA ALA A 742 -25.26 -5.97 12.92
C ALA A 742 -25.84 -4.78 12.17
N ASP A 743 -24.98 -3.82 11.80
CA ASP A 743 -25.37 -2.58 11.14
C ASP A 743 -24.49 -2.30 9.90
N PRO A 744 -25.09 -2.26 8.70
CA PRO A 744 -24.36 -1.85 7.51
C PRO A 744 -23.71 -0.46 7.57
N ALA A 745 -24.34 0.48 8.29
CA ALA A 745 -23.84 1.84 8.42
C ALA A 745 -22.65 1.95 9.40
N ALA A 746 -22.47 0.98 10.29
CA ALA A 746 -21.31 0.88 11.17
C ALA A 746 -20.09 0.26 10.48
N SER A 747 -20.17 -0.09 9.20
CA SER A 747 -19.04 -0.60 8.43
C SER A 747 -18.15 0.56 7.96
N TRP A 748 -16.85 0.31 7.89
CA TRP A 748 -15.83 1.30 7.50
C TRP A 748 -14.97 0.78 6.36
N TRP A 749 -14.49 1.68 5.51
CA TRP A 749 -13.55 1.36 4.44
C TRP A 749 -12.70 2.56 4.05
N ILE A 750 -11.57 2.34 3.38
CA ILE A 750 -10.77 3.35 2.71
C ILE A 750 -9.86 2.70 1.66
N THR A 751 -9.62 3.40 0.57
CA THR A 751 -8.54 3.13 -0.38
C THR A 751 -7.57 4.32 -0.40
N PRO A 752 -6.27 4.11 -0.63
CA PRO A 752 -5.31 5.22 -0.70
C PRO A 752 -5.52 6.12 -1.93
N ASP A 753 -6.22 5.65 -2.94
CA ASP A 753 -6.40 6.36 -4.19
C ASP A 753 -7.77 7.01 -4.32
N PRO A 754 -7.89 8.10 -5.10
CA PRO A 754 -9.15 8.75 -5.36
C PRO A 754 -10.19 7.79 -5.91
N VAL A 755 -11.36 7.76 -5.31
CA VAL A 755 -12.49 6.93 -5.76
C VAL A 755 -13.03 7.43 -7.08
N ALA A 756 -13.04 8.75 -7.26
CA ALA A 756 -13.49 9.43 -8.47
C ALA A 756 -12.45 10.46 -8.95
N ARG A 757 -12.41 10.74 -10.24
CA ARG A 757 -11.68 11.87 -10.79
C ARG A 757 -12.46 13.16 -10.51
N GLY A 758 -11.90 14.07 -9.75
CA GLY A 758 -12.47 15.39 -9.44
C GLY A 758 -12.58 15.65 -7.94
N GLU A 759 -12.62 16.83 -7.56
CA GLU A 759 -12.80 17.53 -6.29
C GLU A 759 -12.94 16.66 -5.01
N CYS A 760 -11.88 15.97 -4.60
CA CYS A 760 -11.69 15.65 -3.21
C CYS A 760 -10.96 16.81 -2.55
N THR A 761 -11.51 17.34 -1.47
CA THR A 761 -10.90 18.42 -0.69
C THR A 761 -9.56 18.03 -0.09
N GLU A 762 -9.33 16.74 0.13
CA GLU A 762 -8.05 16.17 0.53
C GLU A 762 -7.82 14.83 -0.21
N PRO A 763 -6.60 14.57 -0.76
CA PRO A 763 -6.29 13.30 -1.39
C PRO A 763 -6.50 12.12 -0.42
N PRO A 764 -7.24 11.07 -0.80
CA PRO A 764 -7.47 9.89 0.05
C PRO A 764 -6.18 9.26 0.56
N LEU A 765 -5.08 9.34 -0.19
CA LEU A 765 -3.76 8.88 0.21
C LEU A 765 -3.29 9.49 1.53
N HIS A 766 -3.52 10.78 1.75
CA HIS A 766 -3.16 11.45 3.01
C HIS A 766 -4.03 11.00 4.18
N ARG A 767 -5.34 10.85 3.97
CA ARG A 767 -6.27 10.33 4.98
C ARG A 767 -5.95 8.88 5.34
N TRP A 768 -5.72 8.05 4.32
CA TRP A 768 -5.32 6.67 4.47
C TRP A 768 -3.99 6.53 5.25
N SER A 769 -2.98 7.38 4.97
CA SER A 769 -1.68 7.33 5.65
C SER A 769 -1.78 7.69 7.13
N ARG A 770 -2.76 8.50 7.53
CA ARG A 770 -3.08 8.83 8.93
C ARG A 770 -3.96 7.78 9.63
N GLY A 771 -4.40 6.74 8.92
CA GLY A 771 -5.24 5.68 9.48
C GLY A 771 -6.73 6.05 9.55
N GLU A 772 -7.17 7.11 8.87
CA GLU A 772 -8.59 7.47 8.79
C GLU A 772 -9.34 6.46 7.92
N MET A 773 -10.64 6.28 8.21
CA MET A 773 -11.53 5.44 7.41
C MET A 773 -12.86 6.16 7.17
N ASP A 774 -13.50 5.84 6.04
CA ASP A 774 -14.80 6.36 5.67
C ASP A 774 -15.92 5.44 6.19
N HIS A 775 -16.99 6.02 6.72
CA HIS A 775 -18.18 5.25 7.07
C HIS A 775 -18.91 4.82 5.78
N ALA A 776 -19.38 3.59 5.75
CA ALA A 776 -20.23 3.09 4.69
C ALA A 776 -21.65 3.68 4.87
N LEU A 777 -21.97 4.74 4.12
CA LEU A 777 -23.22 5.45 4.26
C LEU A 777 -24.46 4.55 4.00
N PRO A 778 -25.62 4.82 4.67
CA PRO A 778 -26.84 4.08 4.42
C PRO A 778 -27.26 4.10 2.94
N TRP A 779 -27.97 3.06 2.49
CA TRP A 779 -28.59 3.07 1.18
C TRP A 779 -29.66 4.18 1.09
N VAL A 780 -29.42 5.17 0.24
CA VAL A 780 -30.42 6.19 -0.09
C VAL A 780 -31.04 5.82 -1.44
N PRO A 781 -32.34 5.54 -1.53
CA PRO A 781 -32.98 5.27 -2.82
C PRO A 781 -32.85 6.47 -3.74
N ALA A 782 -32.52 6.25 -5.02
CA ALA A 782 -32.54 7.29 -6.03
C ALA A 782 -33.92 7.98 -6.06
N GLY A 783 -33.96 9.29 -5.85
CA GLY A 783 -35.23 10.07 -5.82
C GLY A 783 -35.79 10.39 -4.42
N SER A 784 -35.21 9.89 -3.32
CA SER A 784 -35.63 10.28 -1.97
C SER A 784 -35.04 11.62 -1.50
N VAL A 785 -34.07 12.17 -2.21
CA VAL A 785 -33.39 13.45 -1.94
C VAL A 785 -34.20 14.68 -2.47
N GLY A 786 -35.34 14.47 -3.07
CA GLY A 786 -36.12 15.50 -3.78
C GLY A 786 -37.48 15.93 -3.19
N ARG A 787 -37.88 15.54 -1.97
CA ARG A 787 -39.16 15.97 -1.38
C ARG A 787 -39.08 16.26 0.12
N SER A 788 -38.48 17.36 0.51
CA SER A 788 -38.86 18.05 1.74
C SER A 788 -39.85 19.15 1.40
N GLY A 789 -41.08 18.76 1.11
CA GLY A 789 -42.24 19.65 1.09
C GLY A 789 -42.68 19.93 2.52
N ALA A 790 -42.91 21.17 2.81
CA ALA A 790 -43.40 21.70 4.05
C ALA A 790 -44.54 20.87 4.70
N MET A 791 -44.31 20.47 5.95
CA MET A 791 -45.44 20.14 6.86
C MET A 791 -45.43 21.13 8.04
N GLY A 792 -46.56 21.79 8.19
CA GLY A 792 -46.85 22.70 9.29
C GLY A 792 -47.05 21.98 10.63
N PRO A 793 -47.31 22.73 11.71
CA PRO A 793 -47.02 22.29 13.07
C PRO A 793 -48.12 21.42 13.67
N ALA A 794 -47.76 20.34 14.36
CA ALA A 794 -48.61 19.68 15.33
C ALA A 794 -47.81 19.45 16.62
N GLY A 795 -48.39 19.86 17.72
CA GLY A 795 -47.82 19.95 19.06
C GLY A 795 -47.72 18.62 19.83
N PRO A 796 -47.52 18.62 21.14
CA PRO A 796 -46.42 17.90 21.79
C PRO A 796 -46.81 16.60 22.49
N ALA A 797 -45.93 15.63 22.56
CA ALA A 797 -45.88 14.68 23.67
C ALA A 797 -44.51 13.97 23.75
N GLY A 798 -43.84 14.16 24.77
CA GLY A 798 -42.82 13.63 25.60
C GLY A 798 -42.24 12.25 25.40
N SER A 799 -40.95 12.22 25.46
CA SER A 799 -40.12 11.42 26.37
C SER A 799 -38.64 11.55 26.01
N ALA A 800 -37.80 11.72 27.02
CA ALA A 800 -36.38 11.99 26.92
C ALA A 800 -35.61 10.79 26.43
N SER A 801 -34.69 11.02 25.47
CA SER A 801 -33.48 10.22 25.26
C SER A 801 -32.32 11.19 24.96
N SER A 802 -31.24 11.01 25.71
CA SER A 802 -30.03 11.82 25.68
C SER A 802 -29.30 11.67 24.36
N SER A 803 -29.40 12.67 23.47
CA SER A 803 -28.53 12.84 22.33
C SER A 803 -27.54 13.96 22.63
N GLY A 804 -26.21 13.66 22.54
CA GLY A 804 -25.16 14.66 22.57
C GLY A 804 -25.37 15.66 21.43
N GLY A 805 -25.67 16.91 21.75
CA GLY A 805 -25.90 17.96 20.76
C GLY A 805 -24.56 18.46 20.21
N SER A 806 -24.38 18.43 18.90
CA SER A 806 -23.35 19.22 18.21
C SER A 806 -23.67 20.70 18.37
N ILE A 807 -22.62 21.52 18.57
CA ILE A 807 -22.72 22.96 18.66
C ILE A 807 -22.75 23.50 17.22
N ASP A 808 -23.89 24.03 16.77
CA ASP A 808 -23.97 24.67 15.45
C ASP A 808 -23.29 26.05 15.51
N LEU A 809 -22.07 26.14 14.94
CA LEU A 809 -21.27 27.36 14.84
C LEU A 809 -21.40 28.06 13.48
N GLY A 810 -22.17 27.51 12.53
CA GLY A 810 -22.33 28.07 11.17
C GLY A 810 -22.98 29.45 11.13
N ALA A 811 -23.65 29.90 12.22
CA ALA A 811 -24.22 31.22 12.37
C ALA A 811 -24.04 31.73 13.79
N LEU A 812 -22.89 32.36 14.08
CA LEU A 812 -22.75 33.06 15.36
C LEU A 812 -23.80 34.18 15.47
N PRO A 813 -24.58 34.22 16.57
CA PRO A 813 -25.48 35.33 16.81
C PRO A 813 -24.67 36.64 16.94
N PRO A 814 -25.27 37.83 16.68
CA PRO A 814 -24.58 39.10 16.80
C PRO A 814 -23.98 39.25 18.22
N LEU A 815 -22.79 39.84 18.32
CA LEU A 815 -22.13 40.13 19.60
C LEU A 815 -23.10 40.84 20.55
N PRO A 816 -22.97 40.63 21.90
CA PRO A 816 -23.84 41.26 22.88
C PRO A 816 -23.81 42.78 22.73
N ASP A 817 -24.93 43.43 23.10
CA ASP A 817 -25.23 44.84 22.95
C ASP A 817 -24.03 45.73 23.33
N GLN A 818 -23.47 46.46 22.31
CA GLN A 818 -22.40 47.42 22.45
C GLN A 818 -22.94 48.87 22.49
N SER A 819 -24.03 49.08 23.20
CA SER A 819 -24.72 50.38 23.24
C SER A 819 -23.94 51.52 23.98
N ALA A 820 -22.78 51.23 24.60
CA ALA A 820 -21.88 52.25 25.15
C ALA A 820 -21.01 52.89 24.07
N PRO A 821 -20.67 54.21 24.15
CA PRO A 821 -19.82 54.88 23.18
C PRO A 821 -18.38 54.36 23.29
N GLY A 822 -18.01 53.50 22.31
CA GLY A 822 -16.69 52.87 22.19
C GLY A 822 -16.48 52.23 20.82
N PRO A 823 -15.27 51.80 20.48
CA PRO A 823 -15.01 51.17 19.21
C PRO A 823 -15.80 49.84 19.10
N ARG A 824 -16.47 49.67 17.97
CA ARG A 824 -17.35 48.50 17.69
C ARG A 824 -16.55 47.28 17.22
N VAL A 825 -16.62 46.19 17.92
CA VAL A 825 -16.00 44.92 17.53
C VAL A 825 -17.03 44.07 16.75
N THR A 826 -16.61 43.50 15.61
CA THR A 826 -17.41 42.56 14.82
C THR A 826 -16.63 41.28 14.54
N LEU A 827 -17.31 40.16 14.45
CA LEU A 827 -16.81 38.87 13.98
C LEU A 827 -17.52 38.53 12.68
N ARG A 828 -16.78 38.21 11.66
CA ARG A 828 -17.32 37.65 10.43
C ARG A 828 -16.48 36.45 9.97
N LEU A 829 -17.09 35.52 9.26
CA LEU A 829 -16.35 34.43 8.65
C LEU A 829 -15.24 34.98 7.75
N VAL A 830 -14.11 34.29 7.73
CA VAL A 830 -13.00 34.59 6.82
C VAL A 830 -13.49 34.26 5.40
N ASP A 831 -13.36 35.21 4.51
CA ASP A 831 -13.50 34.99 3.06
C ASP A 831 -12.10 34.76 2.49
N PRO A 832 -11.75 33.50 2.12
CA PRO A 832 -10.39 33.17 1.68
C PRO A 832 -9.93 33.99 0.48
N GLY A 833 -10.83 34.28 -0.45
CA GLY A 833 -10.52 35.07 -1.66
C GLY A 833 -10.15 36.51 -1.33
N ARG A 834 -10.84 37.12 -0.35
CA ARG A 834 -10.67 38.52 0.05
C ARG A 834 -9.60 38.70 1.11
N ASP A 835 -9.53 37.79 2.08
CA ASP A 835 -8.80 38.00 3.34
C ASP A 835 -7.43 37.32 3.37
N ALA A 836 -7.13 36.37 2.46
CA ALA A 836 -5.86 35.62 2.47
C ALA A 836 -4.62 36.53 2.42
N ALA A 837 -4.66 37.63 1.69
CA ALA A 837 -3.52 38.55 1.58
C ALA A 837 -3.20 39.24 2.91
N VAL A 838 -4.20 39.72 3.63
CA VAL A 838 -4.02 40.36 4.95
C VAL A 838 -3.63 39.33 6.02
N ILE A 839 -4.20 38.13 5.96
CA ILE A 839 -3.83 37.03 6.85
C ILE A 839 -2.38 36.63 6.62
N HIS A 840 -1.94 36.49 5.36
CA HIS A 840 -0.56 36.19 5.00
C HIS A 840 0.42 37.25 5.55
N GLU A 841 0.09 38.51 5.49
CA GLU A 841 0.92 39.56 6.11
C GLU A 841 1.09 39.34 7.62
N TRP A 842 0.05 38.90 8.32
CA TRP A 842 0.08 38.68 9.77
C TRP A 842 0.85 37.45 10.17
N VAL A 843 0.66 36.32 9.46
CA VAL A 843 1.31 35.05 9.82
C VAL A 843 2.80 35.01 9.51
N ARG A 844 3.29 35.87 8.61
CA ARG A 844 4.72 36.05 8.34
C ARG A 844 5.48 36.86 9.42
N ALA A 845 4.76 37.61 10.26
CA ALA A 845 5.39 38.41 11.26
C ALA A 845 6.14 37.53 12.30
N PRO A 846 7.36 37.85 12.74
CA PRO A 846 8.14 37.03 13.69
C PRO A 846 7.39 36.65 14.97
N ARG A 847 6.43 37.46 15.39
CA ARG A 847 5.58 37.21 16.56
C ARG A 847 4.56 36.10 16.32
N ALA A 848 4.22 35.81 15.05
CA ALA A 848 3.28 34.73 14.64
C ALA A 848 4.00 33.39 14.43
N ARG A 849 5.28 33.27 14.80
CA ARG A 849 6.05 32.02 14.60
C ARG A 849 5.39 30.78 15.18
N PHE A 850 4.57 30.89 16.19
CA PHE A 850 3.81 29.80 16.81
C PHE A 850 2.52 29.45 16.06
N TRP A 851 2.18 30.21 15.00
CA TRP A 851 1.04 29.91 14.13
C TRP A 851 1.37 28.90 13.03
N GLY A 852 2.67 28.60 12.84
CA GLY A 852 3.12 27.55 11.92
C GLY A 852 3.19 27.94 10.44
N MET A 853 2.80 29.17 10.05
CA MET A 853 2.67 29.59 8.65
C MET A 853 3.73 30.63 8.21
N THR A 854 4.81 30.82 8.97
CA THR A 854 5.75 31.94 8.77
C THR A 854 6.45 31.94 7.41
N GLY A 855 6.67 30.77 6.80
CA GLY A 855 7.33 30.62 5.50
C GLY A 855 6.38 30.36 4.33
N TRP A 856 5.08 30.45 4.52
CA TRP A 856 4.10 30.08 3.49
C TRP A 856 3.88 31.18 2.46
N THR A 857 3.42 30.79 1.26
CA THR A 857 3.02 31.72 0.22
C THR A 857 1.57 32.21 0.45
N PRO A 858 1.15 33.33 -0.15
CA PRO A 858 -0.23 33.81 -0.05
C PRO A 858 -1.25 32.77 -0.53
N GLU A 859 -0.91 32.02 -1.59
CA GLU A 859 -1.75 30.97 -2.18
C GLU A 859 -1.97 29.85 -1.17
N ARG A 860 -0.91 29.37 -0.53
CA ARG A 860 -0.99 28.31 0.49
C ARG A 860 -1.77 28.74 1.74
N VAL A 861 -1.67 30.02 2.12
CA VAL A 861 -2.51 30.56 3.18
C VAL A 861 -3.97 30.56 2.77
N ARG A 862 -4.27 30.97 1.55
CA ARG A 862 -5.62 30.95 0.99
C ARG A 862 -6.21 29.54 1.01
N GLU A 863 -5.48 28.53 0.52
CA GLU A 863 -5.90 27.12 0.51
C GLU A 863 -6.32 26.61 1.89
N VAL A 864 -5.57 26.96 2.96
CA VAL A 864 -5.92 26.56 4.32
C VAL A 864 -7.21 27.22 4.80
N TYR A 865 -7.44 28.49 4.47
CA TYR A 865 -8.67 29.16 4.87
C TYR A 865 -9.87 28.77 4.01
N GLU A 866 -9.68 28.36 2.76
CA GLU A 866 -10.67 27.67 1.93
C GLU A 866 -11.05 26.31 2.55
N TYR A 867 -10.08 25.55 3.06
CA TYR A 867 -10.32 24.33 3.81
C TYR A 867 -11.12 24.56 5.09
N LEU A 868 -10.77 25.58 5.89
CA LEU A 868 -11.48 25.92 7.13
C LEU A 868 -12.90 26.41 6.84
N ASP A 869 -13.11 27.14 5.75
CA ASP A 869 -14.43 27.63 5.33
C ASP A 869 -15.37 26.47 4.90
N ALA A 870 -14.80 25.42 4.30
CA ALA A 870 -15.53 24.21 3.91
C ALA A 870 -15.71 23.21 5.06
N SER A 871 -15.01 23.38 6.19
CA SER A 871 -15.00 22.42 7.29
C SER A 871 -16.28 22.52 8.15
N PRO A 872 -16.96 21.41 8.46
CA PRO A 872 -18.08 21.42 9.39
C PRO A 872 -17.66 21.51 10.86
N THR A 873 -16.40 21.26 11.18
CA THR A 873 -15.88 21.14 12.56
C THR A 873 -14.84 22.19 12.93
N HIS A 874 -14.31 22.91 11.94
CA HIS A 874 -13.29 23.95 12.12
C HIS A 874 -13.75 25.22 11.43
N HIS A 875 -13.77 26.35 12.13
CA HIS A 875 -14.22 27.61 11.59
C HIS A 875 -13.22 28.73 11.88
N ALA A 876 -13.10 29.67 10.93
CA ALA A 876 -12.26 30.84 11.07
C ALA A 876 -13.04 32.12 10.90
N TRP A 877 -12.89 33.08 11.84
CA TRP A 877 -13.49 34.40 11.78
C TRP A 877 -12.44 35.49 11.80
N LEU A 878 -12.70 36.55 11.08
CA LEU A 878 -11.94 37.78 11.17
C LEU A 878 -12.53 38.66 12.27
N LEU A 879 -11.65 39.08 13.21
CA LEU A 879 -11.96 40.09 14.22
C LEU A 879 -11.78 41.47 13.58
N GLU A 880 -12.81 42.28 13.56
CA GLU A 880 -12.76 43.66 13.07
C GLU A 880 -13.07 44.66 14.18
N LEU A 881 -12.39 45.77 14.17
CA LEU A 881 -12.64 46.92 15.03
C LEU A 881 -13.00 48.12 14.17
N ASP A 882 -14.21 48.62 14.28
CA ASP A 882 -14.77 49.65 13.42
C ASP A 882 -14.59 49.33 11.91
N GLY A 883 -14.82 48.06 11.52
CA GLY A 883 -14.66 47.57 10.16
C GLY A 883 -13.23 47.36 9.70
N THR A 884 -12.23 47.54 10.59
CA THR A 884 -10.82 47.31 10.27
C THR A 884 -10.38 45.93 10.79
N PRO A 885 -9.90 45.02 9.95
CA PRO A 885 -9.41 43.72 10.36
C PRO A 885 -8.23 43.84 11.36
N MET A 886 -8.32 43.14 12.51
CA MET A 886 -7.31 43.21 13.56
C MET A 886 -6.94 41.84 14.18
N GLY A 887 -7.46 40.73 13.69
CA GLY A 887 -7.07 39.44 14.18
C GLY A 887 -7.89 38.32 13.56
N ILE A 888 -7.48 37.10 13.83
CA ILE A 888 -8.15 35.86 13.45
C ILE A 888 -8.53 35.16 14.75
N PHE A 889 -9.75 34.67 14.78
CA PHE A 889 -10.26 33.73 15.76
C PHE A 889 -10.62 32.43 15.03
N GLN A 890 -10.13 31.29 15.51
CA GLN A 890 -10.50 29.98 14.99
C GLN A 890 -11.14 29.19 16.14
N SER A 891 -12.16 28.39 15.82
CA SER A 891 -12.70 27.40 16.72
C SER A 891 -12.74 26.05 16.03
N TYR A 892 -12.68 24.99 16.82
CA TYR A 892 -12.73 23.61 16.32
C TYR A 892 -13.38 22.69 17.36
N GLU A 893 -13.98 21.62 16.88
CA GLU A 893 -14.47 20.55 17.72
C GLU A 893 -13.32 19.66 18.14
N PRO A 894 -13.00 19.51 19.45
CA PRO A 894 -11.78 18.81 19.88
C PRO A 894 -11.72 17.35 19.44
N HIS A 895 -12.84 16.65 19.26
CA HIS A 895 -12.84 15.27 18.78
C HIS A 895 -12.45 15.14 17.30
N ALA A 896 -12.53 16.23 16.54
CA ALA A 896 -12.11 16.31 15.14
C ALA A 896 -10.69 16.90 14.96
N ASP A 897 -9.97 17.17 16.08
CA ASP A 897 -8.62 17.76 16.09
C ASP A 897 -7.67 16.86 16.90
N PRO A 898 -6.38 16.77 16.56
CA PRO A 898 -5.39 15.98 17.30
C PRO A 898 -5.35 16.26 18.81
N VAL A 899 -5.79 17.42 19.27
CA VAL A 899 -5.86 17.75 20.69
C VAL A 899 -6.85 16.85 21.43
N GLY A 900 -7.91 16.40 20.78
CA GLY A 900 -8.91 15.54 21.41
C GLY A 900 -8.39 14.17 21.84
N ALA A 901 -7.34 13.67 21.18
CA ALA A 901 -6.68 12.44 21.59
C ALA A 901 -5.79 12.59 22.84
N THR A 902 -5.56 13.81 23.34
CA THR A 902 -4.62 14.08 24.42
C THR A 902 -5.29 14.30 25.78
N TYR A 903 -6.60 14.39 25.81
CA TYR A 903 -7.38 14.54 27.05
C TYR A 903 -8.78 13.97 26.88
N ARG A 904 -9.51 13.80 27.98
CA ARG A 904 -10.91 13.34 27.89
C ARG A 904 -11.81 14.51 27.45
N VAL A 905 -12.29 14.44 26.20
CA VAL A 905 -13.26 15.38 25.65
C VAL A 905 -14.61 15.23 26.35
N GLU A 906 -15.20 16.36 26.79
CA GLU A 906 -16.52 16.41 27.41
C GLU A 906 -17.53 17.00 26.42
N PRO A 907 -18.82 16.59 26.47
CA PRO A 907 -19.86 17.21 25.63
C PRO A 907 -19.96 18.73 25.89
N GLY A 908 -19.83 19.52 24.84
CA GLY A 908 -19.81 20.99 24.92
C GLY A 908 -18.40 21.59 25.03
N ASP A 909 -17.34 20.78 24.83
CA ASP A 909 -15.97 21.28 24.63
C ASP A 909 -15.85 21.95 23.27
N LEU A 910 -15.12 23.08 23.24
CA LEU A 910 -14.76 23.78 22.00
C LEU A 910 -13.30 24.24 22.06
N GLY A 911 -12.50 23.83 21.09
CA GLY A 911 -11.12 24.28 20.95
C GLY A 911 -11.03 25.67 20.30
N VAL A 912 -10.04 26.50 20.71
CA VAL A 912 -9.89 27.85 20.18
C VAL A 912 -8.45 28.26 19.92
N HIS A 913 -8.23 28.97 18.81
CA HIS A 913 -6.98 29.67 18.50
C HIS A 913 -7.24 31.16 18.22
N VAL A 914 -6.34 32.03 18.63
CA VAL A 914 -6.43 33.48 18.39
C VAL A 914 -5.09 34.06 17.94
N LEU A 915 -5.07 34.75 16.81
CA LEU A 915 -3.96 35.55 16.32
C LEU A 915 -4.39 37.00 16.12
N LEU A 916 -3.78 37.93 16.83
CA LEU A 916 -4.04 39.36 16.64
C LEU A 916 -3.13 39.97 15.58
N ALA A 917 -3.62 40.91 14.81
CA ALA A 917 -2.85 41.66 13.80
C ALA A 917 -1.70 42.52 14.41
N PRO A 918 -0.64 42.84 13.68
CA PRO A 918 0.39 43.81 14.12
C PRO A 918 -0.23 45.20 14.34
N VAL A 919 -0.27 45.67 15.55
CA VAL A 919 -0.80 47.01 15.82
C VAL A 919 0.32 48.06 15.79
N ARG A 920 0.09 49.14 15.05
CA ARG A 920 1.03 50.32 15.04
C ARG A 920 1.00 51.10 16.34
N THR A 921 -0.11 51.07 17.05
CA THR A 921 -0.30 51.80 18.32
C THR A 921 -0.83 50.87 19.41
N ARG A 922 -0.15 50.72 20.54
CA ARG A 922 -0.62 49.91 21.67
C ARG A 922 -1.89 50.54 22.30
N ARG A 923 -2.96 49.72 22.38
CA ARG A 923 -4.20 50.08 23.13
C ARG A 923 -4.27 49.20 24.37
N PRO A 924 -3.97 49.71 25.57
CA PRO A 924 -4.02 48.93 26.81
C PRO A 924 -5.43 48.38 27.05
N GLY A 925 -5.54 47.12 27.45
CA GLY A 925 -6.82 46.46 27.76
C GLY A 925 -7.55 45.86 26.58
N LEU A 926 -7.24 46.21 25.32
CA LEU A 926 -7.98 45.74 24.12
C LEU A 926 -7.99 44.22 23.99
N THR A 927 -6.84 43.52 24.14
CA THR A 927 -6.74 42.07 24.06
C THR A 927 -7.61 41.35 25.11
N ALA A 928 -7.67 41.92 26.33
CA ALA A 928 -8.48 41.37 27.39
C ALA A 928 -10.01 41.59 27.11
N ALA A 929 -10.37 42.74 26.55
CA ALA A 929 -11.74 43.02 26.15
C ALA A 929 -12.21 42.07 25.02
N LEU A 930 -11.37 41.86 24.01
CA LEU A 930 -11.63 40.89 22.91
C LEU A 930 -11.78 39.45 23.43
N GLY A 931 -10.89 39.02 24.34
CA GLY A 931 -10.99 37.69 24.97
C GLY A 931 -12.34 37.50 25.71
N ARG A 932 -12.75 38.49 26.51
CA ARG A 932 -14.05 38.44 27.19
C ARG A 932 -15.24 38.39 26.23
N LEU A 933 -15.22 39.17 25.14
CA LEU A 933 -16.27 39.16 24.12
C LEU A 933 -16.37 37.81 23.43
N ILE A 934 -15.24 37.20 23.06
CA ILE A 934 -15.22 35.85 22.44
C ILE A 934 -15.78 34.82 23.41
N ILE A 935 -15.32 34.82 24.68
CA ILE A 935 -15.79 33.89 25.72
C ILE A 935 -17.30 34.02 25.93
N ALA A 936 -17.82 35.26 26.07
CA ALA A 936 -19.24 35.50 26.23
C ALA A 936 -20.05 35.05 25.00
N GLN A 937 -19.51 35.22 23.82
CA GLN A 937 -20.14 34.76 22.57
C GLN A 937 -20.22 33.23 22.51
N LEU A 938 -19.13 32.53 22.83
CA LEU A 938 -19.07 31.06 22.83
C LEU A 938 -20.03 30.46 23.90
N ALA A 939 -20.11 31.07 25.07
CA ALA A 939 -21.06 30.66 26.11
C ALA A 939 -22.51 30.73 25.59
N ARG A 940 -22.86 31.77 24.81
CA ARG A 940 -24.19 31.91 24.18
C ARG A 940 -24.48 30.89 23.09
N CYS A 941 -23.45 30.32 22.47
CA CYS A 941 -23.58 29.26 21.48
C CYS A 941 -23.67 27.86 22.09
N GLY A 942 -23.78 27.75 23.44
CA GLY A 942 -23.89 26.47 24.12
C GLY A 942 -22.57 25.78 24.48
N THR A 943 -21.42 26.46 24.27
CA THR A 943 -20.13 25.96 24.75
C THR A 943 -20.16 25.87 26.27
N ARG A 944 -19.69 24.74 26.82
CA ARG A 944 -19.59 24.50 28.25
C ARG A 944 -18.18 24.68 28.79
N ARG A 945 -17.20 24.26 27.96
CA ARG A 945 -15.79 24.37 28.29
C ARG A 945 -14.98 24.76 27.03
N ILE A 946 -14.20 25.83 27.16
CA ILE A 946 -13.26 26.28 26.10
C ILE A 946 -11.93 25.61 26.35
N VAL A 947 -11.33 25.07 25.30
CA VAL A 947 -10.03 24.38 25.29
C VAL A 947 -9.03 25.19 24.47
N ALA A 948 -7.82 25.38 24.98
CA ALA A 948 -6.73 26.02 24.25
C ALA A 948 -5.40 25.28 24.50
N GLU A 949 -4.51 25.26 23.50
CA GLU A 949 -3.22 24.55 23.62
C GLU A 949 -2.07 25.31 22.95
N PRO A 950 -1.74 26.53 23.45
CA PRO A 950 -0.60 27.26 22.94
C PRO A 950 0.69 26.45 23.07
N ASP A 951 1.66 26.71 22.19
CA ASP A 951 3.00 26.15 22.34
C ASP A 951 3.57 26.50 23.74
N VAL A 952 4.13 25.50 24.42
CA VAL A 952 4.67 25.64 25.79
C VAL A 952 5.75 26.73 25.88
N SER A 953 6.47 27.01 24.80
CA SER A 953 7.47 28.07 24.72
C SER A 953 6.89 29.46 24.41
N ASN A 954 5.55 29.55 24.25
CA ASN A 954 4.83 30.79 24.07
C ASN A 954 4.34 31.36 25.41
N ASP A 955 5.29 31.72 26.32
CA ASP A 955 4.98 32.22 27.66
C ASP A 955 3.93 33.33 27.70
N ARG A 956 3.87 34.15 26.63
CA ARG A 956 2.89 35.25 26.55
C ARG A 956 1.49 34.78 26.32
N ALA A 957 1.31 33.73 25.53
CA ALA A 957 -0.01 33.13 25.32
C ALA A 957 -0.45 32.40 26.58
N VAL A 958 0.41 31.59 27.17
CA VAL A 958 0.14 30.86 28.42
C VAL A 958 -0.22 31.82 29.54
N ALA A 959 0.57 32.86 29.77
CA ALA A 959 0.26 33.90 30.78
C ALA A 959 -1.07 34.62 30.50
N ARG A 960 -1.43 34.82 29.22
CA ARG A 960 -2.71 35.43 28.84
C ARG A 960 -3.89 34.51 29.16
N LEU A 961 -3.79 33.20 28.91
CA LEU A 961 -4.83 32.25 29.26
C LEU A 961 -5.07 32.24 30.76
N ILE A 962 -4.02 32.17 31.58
CA ILE A 962 -4.11 32.26 33.05
C ILE A 962 -4.82 33.55 33.47
N ALA A 963 -4.37 34.69 32.92
CA ALA A 963 -4.97 36.01 33.23
C ALA A 963 -6.45 36.15 32.77
N THR A 964 -6.90 35.24 31.89
CA THR A 964 -8.27 35.21 31.39
C THR A 964 -9.13 34.18 32.15
N GLY A 965 -8.52 33.45 33.13
CA GLY A 965 -9.22 32.48 33.97
C GLY A 965 -9.14 31.02 33.52
N PHE A 966 -8.28 30.71 32.52
CA PHE A 966 -8.05 29.31 32.15
C PHE A 966 -7.25 28.58 33.24
N GLU A 967 -7.64 27.35 33.53
CA GLU A 967 -6.90 26.40 34.34
C GLU A 967 -5.93 25.64 33.45
N LEU A 968 -4.64 25.53 33.82
CA LEU A 968 -3.66 24.79 33.07
C LEU A 968 -3.82 23.27 33.31
N GLY A 969 -3.89 22.52 32.24
CA GLY A 969 -3.81 21.06 32.23
C GLY A 969 -2.38 20.54 32.00
N PRO A 970 -2.22 19.29 31.64
CA PRO A 970 -0.91 18.71 31.31
C PRO A 970 -0.29 19.34 30.06
N THR A 971 1.03 19.24 29.95
CA THR A 971 1.73 19.50 28.71
C THR A 971 1.52 18.33 27.76
N ILE A 972 1.14 18.60 26.52
CA ILE A 972 0.79 17.60 25.51
C ILE A 972 1.71 17.69 24.29
N ARG A 973 1.91 16.56 23.61
CA ARG A 973 2.62 16.52 22.32
C ARG A 973 1.60 16.53 21.19
N LEU A 974 1.69 17.53 20.34
CA LEU A 974 0.88 17.67 19.13
C LEU A 974 1.80 17.65 17.90
N PRO A 975 1.27 17.33 16.70
CA PRO A 975 2.06 17.42 15.47
C PRO A 975 2.72 18.80 15.34
N GLY A 976 4.05 18.84 15.29
CA GLY A 976 4.83 20.07 15.11
C GLY A 976 5.00 20.99 16.34
N LYS A 977 4.36 20.71 17.49
CA LYS A 977 4.52 21.53 18.71
C LYS A 977 4.36 20.72 20.01
N THR A 978 4.90 21.20 21.08
CA THR A 978 4.52 20.81 22.43
C THR A 978 3.54 21.85 22.97
N GLY A 979 2.27 21.44 23.18
CA GLY A 979 1.19 22.32 23.63
C GLY A 979 1.05 22.34 25.17
N GLN A 980 0.71 23.49 25.74
CA GLN A 980 0.23 23.63 27.10
C GLN A 980 -1.28 23.59 27.08
N LEU A 981 -1.88 22.47 27.45
CA LEU A 981 -3.34 22.35 27.52
C LEU A 981 -3.91 23.28 28.60
N ALA A 982 -5.01 23.95 28.29
CA ALA A 982 -5.67 24.88 29.19
C ALA A 982 -7.20 24.85 28.98
N PHE A 983 -7.94 24.96 30.07
CA PHE A 983 -9.41 24.81 30.08
C PHE A 983 -10.06 26.03 30.75
N LEU A 984 -11.20 26.47 30.19
CA LEU A 984 -12.07 27.47 30.83
C LEU A 984 -13.51 26.99 30.80
N ARG A 985 -14.10 26.74 31.97
CA ARG A 985 -15.53 26.46 32.07
C ARG A 985 -16.35 27.75 31.92
N VAL A 986 -17.39 27.68 31.09
CA VAL A 986 -18.26 28.83 30.77
C VAL A 986 -19.74 28.53 31.07
N ASP A 987 -20.03 27.29 31.53
CA ASP A 987 -21.33 26.88 32.05
C ASP A 987 -21.62 27.60 33.39
N GLY A 988 -22.22 28.73 33.34
CA GLY A 988 -22.50 29.59 34.52
C GLY A 988 -22.28 31.08 34.29
N LEU A 989 -21.75 31.44 33.13
CA LEU A 989 -21.52 32.85 32.76
C LEU A 989 -22.76 33.51 32.12
N THR A 990 -23.85 32.76 31.89
CA THR A 990 -25.10 33.26 31.25
C THR A 990 -26.03 34.04 32.20
N ASP A 991 -25.82 34.01 33.53
CA ASP A 991 -26.72 34.59 34.52
C ASP A 991 -26.16 35.76 35.38
N SER A 992 -25.02 36.32 35.04
CA SER A 992 -24.60 37.57 35.70
C SER A 992 -24.67 38.75 34.73
N ARG A 993 -25.62 39.62 35.04
CA ARG A 993 -25.91 40.92 34.41
C ARG A 993 -24.69 41.84 34.36
#